data_61efb0c62a9ac63b9ab830003eb21335
#
_entry.id   61efb0c62a9ac63b9ab830003eb21335
#
_cell.length_a   1.000
_cell.length_b   1.000
_cell.length_c   1.000
_cell.angle_alpha   90.00
_cell.angle_beta   90.00
_cell.angle_gamma   90.00
#
_symmetry.space_group_name_H-M   'P 1'
#
loop_
_entity.id
_entity.type
_entity.pdbx_description
1 polymer ?
#
loop_
_entity_poly.entity_id
_entity_poly.type
_entity_poly.pdbx_seq_one_letter_code
_entity_poly.pdbx_strand_id
1 'polypeptide(L)'
;MTIGLQAQTTIKGKVTDSKGLPIPGASITIKNSGAGTASSTDGSYQFIANLKQGKYDVVISSVGFRSAEKNLTISANTGRFTFDASLKEDATGLDEVVVTGTSQGTTKKQLGNFIGTVKGSQINNAGSPNAIASLQGKVPGAQITQNSGDPAGGMSVKLRGVSSISGSSDPLYIIDGVILNNSNARVTNAQSDYDTYGSVGQNRMVDINPNDIDRIEVLNGAAAAAIYGSRANAGVIQIFTKRGSTGAPKITFSSKVSTNSLRKRLVFNNATTKFGGPTDGPGAVTQDILLTALTTTSPVTRYDYQDDIFRTGYGTDNNVSITGGQDKMRYFASLNYNSNQGIIRGTDNTRFGFRLNLDNKVNNWFSWNAGINYTNNATNEKPDGNSFFSPINSMTIIGNFHNIGVRDANGNLQAVGERGRVNPLTIINDIKQRNVTNRTVSNVGFKLFPVKGLVIDYTAGLDNIAQNGTTFIPPFPYNASPGFYGGGATLDPTLNGYASAASFNSTFFNHDLNFTYTTQLTNKLSSVTQFGYSEQYEKANYILAQSRGLLPGISTATGGSTLLPNSDGRSERTIRGFFLQQNFKFNNQLFVTVAGRIDGSSVFDKNNRNFFYPKVSGNYILSETEFFKKSALANTVDVFKIRAAYGESGNLTGIGAYDRFNIYNISPFLGRTSLTSPSATISSDLKPERQKELEIGTDIALLGNRLQFTFNYYNKKVTDLLVPNITNAPSSGFPTATKNVGSLSNKGFEIMVTAVPIKNKNFTWEITGNFNKNKNRIENLGVPFISFSAPTGAVFALIPGYDAPV
;
A
#
# COMPACT_ATOMS: atom_id res chain seq x y z
N MET A 1 32.29 -23.68 -42.91
CA MET A 1 31.44 -22.68 -42.31
C MET A 1 30.42 -22.23 -43.32
N THR A 2 29.22 -22.77 -43.30
CA THR A 2 28.12 -22.35 -44.16
C THR A 2 27.45 -21.11 -43.47
N ILE A 3 27.68 -19.96 -44.04
CA ILE A 3 27.02 -18.71 -43.67
C ILE A 3 25.56 -18.86 -44.12
N GLY A 4 24.67 -19.18 -43.21
CA GLY A 4 23.24 -19.21 -43.47
C GLY A 4 22.73 -17.80 -43.71
N LEU A 5 22.34 -17.49 -44.94
CA LEU A 5 21.61 -16.28 -45.29
C LEU A 5 20.36 -16.19 -44.42
N GLN A 6 20.33 -15.21 -43.53
CA GLN A 6 19.13 -14.83 -42.80
C GLN A 6 18.25 -14.00 -43.73
N ALA A 7 17.12 -14.57 -44.17
CA ALA A 7 16.14 -13.83 -44.93
C ALA A 7 15.46 -12.77 -44.05
N GLN A 8 15.58 -11.51 -44.40
CA GLN A 8 14.79 -10.42 -43.77
C GLN A 8 13.32 -10.60 -44.16
N THR A 9 12.52 -10.93 -43.19
CA THR A 9 11.07 -11.11 -43.35
C THR A 9 10.33 -9.88 -42.91
N THR A 10 9.60 -9.23 -43.84
CA THR A 10 8.70 -8.11 -43.53
C THR A 10 7.34 -8.65 -43.19
N ILE A 11 6.83 -8.28 -42.01
CA ILE A 11 5.48 -8.62 -41.56
C ILE A 11 4.68 -7.33 -41.42
N LYS A 12 3.55 -7.27 -42.12
CA LYS A 12 2.64 -6.10 -42.09
C LYS A 12 1.19 -6.55 -41.97
N GLY A 13 0.32 -5.63 -41.57
CA GLY A 13 -1.11 -5.90 -41.52
C GLY A 13 -1.87 -4.79 -40.82
N LYS A 14 -3.12 -5.03 -40.55
CA LYS A 14 -4.01 -4.12 -39.83
C LYS A 14 -4.69 -4.85 -38.67
N VAL A 15 -4.73 -4.21 -37.50
CA VAL A 15 -5.45 -4.70 -36.32
C VAL A 15 -6.73 -3.88 -36.16
N THR A 16 -7.85 -4.58 -36.15
CA THR A 16 -9.17 -3.98 -35.98
C THR A 16 -9.94 -4.69 -34.87
N ASP A 17 -10.97 -4.08 -34.36
CA ASP A 17 -11.96 -4.76 -33.53
C ASP A 17 -12.94 -5.61 -34.39
N SER A 18 -13.87 -6.29 -33.74
CA SER A 18 -14.90 -7.09 -34.40
C SER A 18 -15.87 -6.29 -35.27
N LYS A 19 -15.84 -4.96 -35.21
CA LYS A 19 -16.64 -4.03 -36.01
C LYS A 19 -15.84 -3.34 -37.10
N GLY A 20 -14.57 -3.74 -37.29
CA GLY A 20 -13.66 -3.17 -38.27
C GLY A 20 -13.00 -1.84 -37.89
N LEU A 21 -13.21 -1.37 -36.64
CA LEU A 21 -12.55 -0.14 -36.18
C LEU A 21 -11.07 -0.41 -35.85
N PRO A 22 -10.14 0.49 -36.19
CA PRO A 22 -8.73 0.29 -35.91
C PRO A 22 -8.45 0.24 -34.41
N ILE A 23 -7.52 -0.63 -34.01
CA ILE A 23 -7.02 -0.72 -32.64
C ILE A 23 -5.61 -0.14 -32.60
N PRO A 24 -5.41 1.08 -32.10
CA PRO A 24 -4.09 1.68 -31.94
C PRO A 24 -3.32 1.02 -30.79
N GLY A 25 -1.99 0.90 -30.95
CA GLY A 25 -1.12 0.42 -29.89
C GLY A 25 -1.26 -1.09 -29.57
N ALA A 26 -1.95 -1.87 -30.43
CA ALA A 26 -1.96 -3.31 -30.28
C ALA A 26 -0.55 -3.85 -30.45
N SER A 27 -0.12 -4.73 -29.56
CA SER A 27 1.19 -5.40 -29.61
C SER A 27 1.14 -6.58 -30.56
N ILE A 28 2.03 -6.61 -31.52
CA ILE A 28 2.24 -7.69 -32.48
C ILE A 28 3.61 -8.29 -32.18
N THR A 29 3.67 -9.53 -31.73
CA THR A 29 4.91 -10.21 -31.33
C THR A 29 5.01 -11.58 -31.96
N ILE A 30 6.21 -12.01 -32.29
CA ILE A 30 6.48 -13.39 -32.71
C ILE A 30 7.00 -14.14 -31.50
N LYS A 31 6.29 -15.19 -31.10
CA LYS A 31 6.69 -16.00 -29.93
C LYS A 31 8.13 -16.46 -30.05
N ASN A 32 8.86 -16.37 -28.97
CA ASN A 32 10.25 -16.85 -28.83
C ASN A 32 11.26 -16.26 -29.83
N SER A 33 10.95 -15.11 -30.46
CA SER A 33 11.89 -14.49 -31.41
C SER A 33 12.37 -13.11 -30.97
N GLY A 34 11.71 -12.53 -29.95
CA GLY A 34 11.95 -11.14 -29.52
C GLY A 34 11.58 -10.09 -30.58
N ALA A 35 11.06 -10.49 -31.75
CA ALA A 35 10.61 -9.58 -32.79
C ALA A 35 9.15 -9.19 -32.61
N GLY A 36 8.83 -7.91 -32.77
CA GLY A 36 7.48 -7.39 -32.67
C GLY A 36 7.41 -5.88 -32.86
N THR A 37 6.19 -5.37 -32.96
CA THR A 37 5.88 -3.95 -33.09
C THR A 37 4.54 -3.63 -32.42
N ALA A 38 4.13 -2.36 -32.45
CA ALA A 38 2.78 -1.96 -32.08
C ALA A 38 2.06 -1.38 -33.31
N SER A 39 0.72 -1.51 -33.35
CA SER A 39 -0.08 -0.90 -34.41
C SER A 39 -0.13 0.62 -34.28
N SER A 40 -0.16 1.31 -35.40
CA SER A 40 -0.33 2.76 -35.54
C SER A 40 -1.76 3.21 -35.20
N THR A 41 -2.03 4.52 -35.23
CA THR A 41 -3.33 5.09 -34.92
C THR A 41 -4.47 4.63 -35.83
N ASP A 42 -4.15 4.22 -37.08
CA ASP A 42 -5.08 3.65 -38.04
C ASP A 42 -5.19 2.12 -37.96
N GLY A 43 -4.54 1.52 -36.96
CA GLY A 43 -4.47 0.08 -36.75
C GLY A 43 -3.46 -0.64 -37.62
N SER A 44 -2.77 0.04 -38.55
CA SER A 44 -1.77 -0.58 -39.41
C SER A 44 -0.46 -0.89 -38.62
N TYR A 45 0.26 -1.91 -39.04
CA TYR A 45 1.58 -2.22 -38.51
C TYR A 45 2.49 -2.81 -39.57
N GLN A 46 3.77 -2.57 -39.42
CA GLN A 46 4.82 -3.18 -40.22
C GLN A 46 6.11 -3.30 -39.43
N PHE A 47 6.78 -4.43 -39.49
CA PHE A 47 8.11 -4.61 -38.90
C PHE A 47 8.91 -5.68 -39.68
N ILE A 48 10.23 -5.64 -39.49
CA ILE A 48 11.16 -6.58 -40.11
C ILE A 48 11.66 -7.52 -39.02
N ALA A 49 11.59 -8.81 -39.29
CA ALA A 49 12.10 -9.85 -38.41
C ALA A 49 13.12 -10.72 -39.11
N ASN A 50 14.25 -10.97 -38.48
CA ASN A 50 15.26 -11.89 -38.96
C ASN A 50 14.92 -13.30 -38.48
N LEU A 51 14.15 -14.04 -39.26
CA LEU A 51 13.69 -15.37 -38.92
C LEU A 51 14.37 -16.43 -39.75
N LYS A 52 14.70 -17.53 -39.09
CA LYS A 52 15.18 -18.73 -39.81
C LYS A 52 13.97 -19.48 -40.39
N GLN A 53 14.23 -20.37 -41.38
CA GLN A 53 13.19 -21.24 -41.89
C GLN A 53 12.55 -22.04 -40.75
N GLY A 54 11.21 -22.03 -40.67
CA GLY A 54 10.47 -22.70 -39.62
C GLY A 54 9.05 -22.19 -39.43
N LYS A 55 8.36 -22.75 -38.45
CA LYS A 55 7.01 -22.31 -38.04
C LYS A 55 7.14 -21.41 -36.81
N TYR A 56 6.42 -20.31 -36.84
CA TYR A 56 6.35 -19.30 -35.77
C TYR A 56 4.90 -18.93 -35.46
N ASP A 57 4.63 -18.60 -34.22
CA ASP A 57 3.35 -18.08 -33.82
C ASP A 57 3.44 -16.55 -33.67
N VAL A 58 2.63 -15.83 -34.44
CA VAL A 58 2.45 -14.40 -34.30
C VAL A 58 1.30 -14.16 -33.34
N VAL A 59 1.56 -13.49 -32.21
CA VAL A 59 0.56 -13.10 -31.22
C VAL A 59 0.26 -11.63 -31.38
N ILE A 60 -1.02 -11.31 -31.54
CA ILE A 60 -1.53 -9.95 -31.62
C ILE A 60 -2.41 -9.72 -30.40
N SER A 61 -2.05 -8.77 -29.56
CA SER A 61 -2.74 -8.47 -28.31
C SER A 61 -2.91 -6.97 -28.11
N SER A 62 -3.99 -6.61 -27.46
CA SER A 62 -4.25 -5.23 -27.04
C SER A 62 -5.02 -5.24 -25.73
N VAL A 63 -4.81 -4.23 -24.89
CA VAL A 63 -5.53 -4.11 -23.61
C VAL A 63 -7.02 -3.98 -23.87
N GLY A 64 -7.81 -4.85 -23.24
CA GLY A 64 -9.26 -4.92 -23.45
C GLY A 64 -9.69 -5.78 -24.61
N PHE A 65 -8.77 -6.50 -25.27
CA PHE A 65 -9.09 -7.40 -26.38
C PHE A 65 -8.49 -8.80 -26.15
N ARG A 66 -9.18 -9.84 -26.64
CA ARG A 66 -8.64 -11.19 -26.66
C ARG A 66 -7.50 -11.27 -27.66
N SER A 67 -6.38 -11.85 -27.25
CA SER A 67 -5.24 -12.06 -28.11
C SER A 67 -5.62 -12.97 -29.30
N ALA A 68 -5.17 -12.61 -30.48
CA ALA A 68 -5.24 -13.45 -31.66
C ALA A 68 -3.87 -14.10 -31.91
N GLU A 69 -3.87 -15.38 -32.24
CA GLU A 69 -2.65 -16.14 -32.55
C GLU A 69 -2.77 -16.69 -33.97
N LYS A 70 -1.73 -16.42 -34.77
CA LYS A 70 -1.67 -16.92 -36.15
C LYS A 70 -0.33 -17.59 -36.41
N ASN A 71 -0.36 -18.70 -37.10
CA ASN A 71 0.83 -19.45 -37.51
C ASN A 71 1.47 -18.81 -38.74
N LEU A 72 2.76 -18.56 -38.67
CA LEU A 72 3.62 -18.06 -39.71
C LEU A 72 4.60 -19.15 -40.09
N THR A 73 4.61 -19.58 -41.36
CA THR A 73 5.59 -20.53 -41.87
C THR A 73 6.59 -19.80 -42.76
N ILE A 74 7.85 -19.79 -42.40
CA ILE A 74 8.94 -19.22 -43.17
C ILE A 74 9.58 -20.33 -43.98
N SER A 75 9.52 -20.19 -45.30
CA SER A 75 10.24 -21.03 -46.27
C SER A 75 11.44 -20.25 -46.86
N ALA A 76 12.36 -20.93 -47.48
CA ALA A 76 13.67 -20.40 -47.92
C ALA A 76 13.64 -19.13 -48.79
N ASN A 77 12.49 -18.76 -49.38
CA ASN A 77 12.39 -17.69 -50.38
C ASN A 77 11.35 -16.59 -50.05
N THR A 78 10.91 -16.45 -48.80
CA THR A 78 9.76 -15.58 -48.49
C THR A 78 10.16 -14.34 -47.72
N GLY A 79 9.93 -13.15 -48.34
CA GLY A 79 10.26 -11.86 -47.77
C GLY A 79 9.14 -11.02 -47.21
N ARG A 80 7.85 -11.28 -47.51
CA ARG A 80 6.72 -10.44 -47.07
C ARG A 80 5.50 -11.22 -46.68
N PHE A 81 4.95 -10.95 -45.49
CA PHE A 81 3.71 -11.51 -44.99
C PHE A 81 2.74 -10.42 -44.60
N THR A 82 1.45 -10.60 -44.93
CA THR A 82 0.38 -9.72 -44.48
C THR A 82 -0.54 -10.48 -43.55
N PHE A 83 -0.75 -9.94 -42.34
CA PHE A 83 -1.64 -10.49 -41.32
C PHE A 83 -2.58 -9.44 -40.82
N ASP A 84 -3.81 -9.44 -41.33
CA ASP A 84 -4.87 -8.67 -40.72
C ASP A 84 -5.47 -9.46 -39.57
N ALA A 85 -5.72 -8.78 -38.47
CA ALA A 85 -6.31 -9.37 -37.28
C ALA A 85 -7.53 -8.56 -36.81
N SER A 86 -8.65 -9.25 -36.63
CA SER A 86 -9.78 -8.71 -35.93
C SER A 86 -9.79 -9.25 -34.52
N LEU A 87 -9.56 -8.39 -33.54
CA LEU A 87 -9.57 -8.77 -32.16
C LEU A 87 -10.97 -8.64 -31.57
N LYS A 88 -11.41 -9.68 -30.89
CA LYS A 88 -12.64 -9.60 -30.07
C LYS A 88 -12.33 -8.93 -28.75
N GLU A 89 -13.22 -8.05 -28.30
CA GLU A 89 -13.07 -7.43 -26.99
C GLU A 89 -12.99 -8.49 -25.88
N ASP A 90 -12.03 -8.30 -24.98
CA ASP A 90 -11.89 -9.09 -23.75
C ASP A 90 -12.42 -8.27 -22.58
N ALA A 91 -13.73 -8.21 -22.47
CA ALA A 91 -14.36 -7.48 -21.37
C ALA A 91 -14.12 -8.15 -20.00
N THR A 92 -13.75 -9.44 -19.98
CA THR A 92 -13.39 -10.15 -18.73
C THR A 92 -11.97 -9.87 -18.30
N GLY A 93 -11.14 -9.33 -19.19
CA GLY A 93 -9.70 -9.13 -18.92
C GLY A 93 -8.94 -10.44 -18.68
N LEU A 94 -9.47 -11.59 -19.07
CA LEU A 94 -8.82 -12.90 -18.86
C LEU A 94 -7.52 -13.04 -19.65
N ASP A 95 -7.43 -12.43 -20.82
CA ASP A 95 -6.18 -12.37 -21.59
C ASP A 95 -5.27 -11.21 -21.16
N GLU A 96 -5.69 -10.42 -20.16
CA GLU A 96 -4.86 -9.38 -19.55
C GLU A 96 -3.64 -10.03 -18.89
N VAL A 97 -2.47 -9.52 -19.25
CA VAL A 97 -1.20 -9.97 -18.67
C VAL A 97 -1.03 -9.32 -17.31
N VAL A 98 -0.93 -10.11 -16.28
CA VAL A 98 -0.65 -9.69 -14.90
C VAL A 98 0.73 -10.21 -14.48
N VAL A 99 1.39 -9.50 -13.60
CA VAL A 99 2.70 -9.87 -13.09
C VAL A 99 2.55 -10.49 -11.71
N THR A 100 2.85 -11.77 -11.58
CA THR A 100 2.71 -12.51 -10.31
C THR A 100 4.07 -12.77 -9.65
N GLY A 101 4.88 -11.74 -9.47
CA GLY A 101 6.21 -11.86 -8.85
C GLY A 101 7.29 -12.49 -9.74
N THR A 102 7.00 -12.66 -11.00
CA THR A 102 7.96 -13.17 -12.00
C THR A 102 8.05 -12.19 -13.16
N SER A 103 9.17 -12.16 -13.82
CA SER A 103 9.43 -11.27 -14.94
C SER A 103 8.56 -11.50 -16.18
N GLN A 104 8.06 -12.70 -16.36
CA GLN A 104 7.08 -13.02 -17.40
C GLN A 104 5.67 -12.86 -16.87
N GLY A 105 4.93 -11.90 -17.44
CA GLY A 105 3.52 -11.77 -17.18
C GLY A 105 2.75 -13.04 -17.53
N THR A 106 1.83 -13.39 -16.66
CA THR A 106 0.90 -14.52 -16.84
C THR A 106 -0.48 -13.95 -17.12
N THR A 107 -1.23 -14.52 -18.05
CA THR A 107 -2.60 -14.02 -18.28
C THR A 107 -3.51 -14.38 -17.11
N LYS A 108 -4.48 -13.55 -16.78
CA LYS A 108 -5.51 -13.86 -15.78
C LYS A 108 -6.22 -15.19 -16.07
N LYS A 109 -6.29 -15.56 -17.35
CA LYS A 109 -6.81 -16.86 -17.81
C LYS A 109 -6.09 -18.03 -17.15
N GLN A 110 -4.78 -17.91 -16.94
CA GLN A 110 -3.91 -18.98 -16.41
C GLN A 110 -3.90 -19.05 -14.88
N LEU A 111 -4.40 -18.02 -14.19
CA LEU A 111 -4.31 -17.95 -12.73
C LEU A 111 -5.37 -18.78 -12.03
N GLY A 112 -4.95 -19.58 -11.06
CA GLY A 112 -5.84 -20.30 -10.14
C GLY A 112 -6.28 -19.50 -8.92
N ASN A 113 -5.79 -18.28 -8.75
CA ASN A 113 -6.16 -17.33 -7.68
C ASN A 113 -6.71 -16.03 -8.26
N PHE A 114 -7.39 -15.25 -7.44
CA PHE A 114 -7.91 -13.94 -7.83
C PHE A 114 -6.83 -12.85 -7.76
N ILE A 115 -6.83 -11.95 -8.74
CA ILE A 115 -6.06 -10.69 -8.75
C ILE A 115 -6.99 -9.57 -9.16
N GLY A 116 -7.16 -8.59 -8.27
CA GLY A 116 -7.88 -7.35 -8.58
C GLY A 116 -7.02 -6.43 -9.42
N THR A 117 -7.54 -5.88 -10.50
CA THR A 117 -6.83 -4.88 -11.33
C THR A 117 -7.64 -3.62 -11.42
N VAL A 118 -7.02 -2.47 -11.16
CA VAL A 118 -7.60 -1.14 -11.31
C VAL A 118 -6.75 -0.34 -12.29
N LYS A 119 -7.35 0.13 -13.37
CA LYS A 119 -6.65 0.89 -14.42
C LYS A 119 -6.36 2.32 -13.98
N GLY A 120 -5.29 2.92 -14.49
CA GLY A 120 -4.91 4.30 -14.18
C GLY A 120 -5.99 5.33 -14.51
N SER A 121 -6.80 5.11 -15.54
CA SER A 121 -7.95 5.96 -15.85
C SER A 121 -9.00 5.97 -14.73
N GLN A 122 -9.25 4.83 -14.09
CA GLN A 122 -10.17 4.73 -12.95
C GLN A 122 -9.59 5.36 -11.67
N ILE A 123 -8.26 5.32 -11.52
CA ILE A 123 -7.54 5.96 -10.40
C ILE A 123 -7.61 7.47 -10.53
N ASN A 124 -7.31 7.99 -11.71
CA ASN A 124 -7.25 9.44 -11.97
C ASN A 124 -8.62 10.12 -11.91
N ASN A 125 -9.69 9.41 -12.27
CA ASN A 125 -11.06 9.93 -12.22
C ASN A 125 -11.62 10.00 -10.79
N ALA A 126 -11.00 9.34 -9.83
CA ALA A 126 -11.45 9.35 -8.43
C ALA A 126 -11.20 10.68 -7.69
N GLY A 127 -10.43 11.59 -8.29
CA GLY A 127 -10.18 12.93 -7.73
C GLY A 127 -9.31 12.97 -6.48
N SER A 128 -8.91 11.81 -5.93
CA SER A 128 -8.07 11.75 -4.73
C SER A 128 -6.60 12.02 -5.06
N PRO A 129 -5.89 12.83 -4.28
CA PRO A 129 -4.44 13.01 -4.40
C PRO A 129 -3.63 11.77 -3.99
N ASN A 130 -4.27 10.82 -3.30
CA ASN A 130 -3.65 9.57 -2.84
C ASN A 130 -4.14 8.40 -3.71
N ALA A 131 -3.20 7.69 -4.35
CA ALA A 131 -3.49 6.55 -5.22
C ALA A 131 -4.22 5.40 -4.50
N ILE A 132 -3.91 5.18 -3.21
CA ILE A 132 -4.53 4.11 -2.42
C ILE A 132 -5.98 4.43 -2.09
N ALA A 133 -6.30 5.69 -1.77
CA ALA A 133 -7.69 6.12 -1.57
C ALA A 133 -8.55 5.85 -2.80
N SER A 134 -7.96 5.97 -4.00
CA SER A 134 -8.63 5.72 -5.26
C SER A 134 -9.02 4.26 -5.49
N LEU A 135 -8.48 3.33 -4.72
CA LEU A 135 -8.83 1.89 -4.78
C LEU A 135 -10.10 1.57 -3.99
N GLN A 136 -10.55 2.47 -3.12
CA GLN A 136 -11.73 2.25 -2.28
C GLN A 136 -12.97 1.94 -3.14
N GLY A 137 -13.65 0.84 -2.83
CA GLY A 137 -14.81 0.39 -3.59
C GLY A 137 -14.52 -0.22 -4.96
N LYS A 138 -13.24 -0.38 -5.37
CA LYS A 138 -12.87 -0.93 -6.69
C LYS A 138 -12.23 -2.31 -6.61
N VAL A 139 -11.74 -2.71 -5.45
CA VAL A 139 -11.12 -4.02 -5.24
C VAL A 139 -11.93 -4.80 -4.21
N PRO A 140 -12.49 -5.96 -4.58
CA PRO A 140 -13.18 -6.83 -3.63
C PRO A 140 -12.21 -7.29 -2.54
N GLY A 141 -12.70 -7.36 -1.29
CA GLY A 141 -11.90 -7.79 -0.14
C GLY A 141 -10.91 -6.77 0.40
N ALA A 142 -10.78 -5.61 -0.21
CA ALA A 142 -9.95 -4.51 0.28
C ALA A 142 -10.79 -3.56 1.15
N GLN A 143 -10.43 -3.47 2.41
CA GLN A 143 -10.92 -2.45 3.34
C GLN A 143 -9.88 -1.33 3.39
N ILE A 144 -10.24 -0.16 2.95
CA ILE A 144 -9.37 1.01 2.90
C ILE A 144 -9.98 2.09 3.77
N THR A 145 -9.23 2.50 4.78
CA THR A 145 -9.68 3.49 5.76
C THR A 145 -8.68 4.64 5.78
N GLN A 146 -9.19 5.85 5.65
CA GLN A 146 -8.41 7.06 5.89
C GLN A 146 -8.45 7.35 7.39
N ASN A 147 -7.28 7.45 7.99
CA ASN A 147 -7.12 7.51 9.43
C ASN A 147 -7.24 8.93 10.01
N SER A 148 -7.02 9.95 9.18
CA SER A 148 -7.15 11.34 9.61
C SER A 148 -7.70 12.23 8.50
N GLY A 149 -8.08 13.47 8.84
CA GLY A 149 -8.51 14.49 7.89
C GLY A 149 -7.36 15.27 7.25
N ASP A 150 -6.12 14.95 7.59
CA ASP A 150 -4.95 15.58 7.00
C ASP A 150 -4.75 15.16 5.55
N PRO A 151 -4.33 16.09 4.65
CA PRO A 151 -4.10 15.76 3.24
C PRO A 151 -3.06 14.68 2.99
N ALA A 152 -2.07 14.55 3.89
CA ALA A 152 -1.06 13.50 3.89
C ALA A 152 -1.34 12.38 4.88
N GLY A 153 -2.51 12.38 5.51
CA GLY A 153 -2.90 11.42 6.54
C GLY A 153 -2.79 9.98 6.08
N GLY A 154 -2.37 9.12 7.01
CA GLY A 154 -2.16 7.70 6.77
C GLY A 154 -3.44 7.00 6.32
N MET A 155 -3.26 6.02 5.45
CA MET A 155 -4.31 5.12 5.01
C MET A 155 -3.98 3.71 5.47
N SER A 156 -4.93 3.06 6.10
CA SER A 156 -4.85 1.63 6.42
C SER A 156 -5.53 0.83 5.32
N VAL A 157 -4.84 -0.18 4.84
CA VAL A 157 -5.37 -1.12 3.86
C VAL A 157 -5.34 -2.52 4.47
N LYS A 158 -6.49 -3.16 4.55
CA LYS A 158 -6.59 -4.54 5.02
C LYS A 158 -7.18 -5.41 3.93
N LEU A 159 -6.44 -6.42 3.52
CA LEU A 159 -6.87 -7.40 2.53
C LEU A 159 -7.32 -8.67 3.25
N ARG A 160 -8.63 -8.98 3.17
CA ARG A 160 -9.23 -10.14 3.84
C ARG A 160 -9.02 -10.13 5.37
N GLY A 161 -9.12 -8.93 5.99
CA GLY A 161 -9.09 -8.76 7.44
C GLY A 161 -7.69 -8.70 8.07
N VAL A 162 -7.66 -8.72 9.40
CA VAL A 162 -6.43 -8.63 10.20
C VAL A 162 -5.59 -9.89 10.01
N SER A 163 -4.27 -9.73 9.90
CA SER A 163 -3.32 -10.83 9.70
C SER A 163 -2.21 -10.91 10.74
N SER A 164 -2.16 -9.97 11.69
CA SER A 164 -1.22 -9.97 12.82
C SER A 164 -1.80 -9.19 14.00
N ILE A 165 -1.33 -9.47 15.20
CA ILE A 165 -1.64 -8.73 16.42
C ILE A 165 -0.56 -7.68 16.69
N SER A 166 0.70 -8.07 16.59
CA SER A 166 1.86 -7.24 16.90
C SER A 166 2.55 -6.67 15.65
N GLY A 167 2.40 -7.36 14.50
CA GLY A 167 2.95 -6.93 13.21
C GLY A 167 1.96 -6.09 12.41
N SER A 168 2.44 -5.53 11.29
CA SER A 168 1.58 -4.85 10.34
C SER A 168 0.61 -5.80 9.65
N SER A 169 -0.64 -5.39 9.50
CA SER A 169 -1.64 -6.01 8.64
C SER A 169 -1.82 -5.26 7.31
N ASP A 170 -0.94 -4.30 7.00
CA ASP A 170 -0.93 -3.62 5.72
C ASP A 170 -0.21 -4.45 4.65
N PRO A 171 -0.67 -4.42 3.39
CA PRO A 171 -0.06 -5.15 2.30
C PRO A 171 1.34 -4.64 1.96
N LEU A 172 2.12 -5.49 1.32
CA LEU A 172 3.39 -5.10 0.72
C LEU A 172 3.14 -4.24 -0.52
N TYR A 173 3.78 -3.08 -0.61
CA TYR A 173 3.69 -2.19 -1.78
C TYR A 173 4.91 -2.36 -2.67
N ILE A 174 4.66 -2.49 -3.97
CA ILE A 174 5.72 -2.65 -4.99
C ILE A 174 5.41 -1.71 -6.16
N ILE A 175 6.40 -0.94 -6.61
CA ILE A 175 6.28 -0.09 -7.80
C ILE A 175 7.33 -0.49 -8.84
N ASP A 176 6.91 -0.91 -10.02
CA ASP A 176 7.79 -1.36 -11.11
C ASP A 176 8.90 -2.34 -10.68
N GLY A 177 8.59 -3.24 -9.72
CA GLY A 177 9.53 -4.21 -9.17
C GLY A 177 10.33 -3.73 -7.94
N VAL A 178 10.19 -2.46 -7.54
CA VAL A 178 10.82 -1.92 -6.32
C VAL A 178 9.91 -2.12 -5.12
N ILE A 179 10.41 -2.76 -4.08
CA ILE A 179 9.72 -2.88 -2.80
C ILE A 179 9.78 -1.53 -2.08
N LEU A 180 8.60 -1.01 -1.72
CA LEU A 180 8.50 0.29 -1.09
C LEU A 180 8.50 0.21 0.43
N ASN A 181 9.20 1.14 1.06
CA ASN A 181 9.02 1.44 2.47
C ASN A 181 7.73 2.27 2.64
N ASN A 182 6.75 1.71 3.34
CA ASN A 182 5.52 2.39 3.73
C ASN A 182 5.47 2.66 5.24
N SER A 183 6.60 2.55 5.94
CA SER A 183 6.66 2.79 7.39
C SER A 183 6.34 4.25 7.71
N ASN A 184 5.65 4.41 8.82
CA ASN A 184 5.40 5.71 9.39
C ASN A 184 6.50 6.05 10.41
N ALA A 185 7.55 6.71 9.95
CA ALA A 185 8.52 7.28 10.86
C ALA A 185 7.99 8.64 11.35
N ARG A 186 7.75 8.74 12.64
CA ARG A 186 7.28 10.00 13.23
C ARG A 186 8.45 10.93 13.44
N VAL A 187 8.62 11.84 12.51
CA VAL A 187 9.59 12.93 12.63
C VAL A 187 8.99 14.20 13.24
N THR A 188 7.66 14.29 13.27
CA THR A 188 6.90 15.28 14.02
C THR A 188 6.38 14.63 15.29
N ASN A 189 6.99 14.91 16.43
CA ASN A 189 6.66 14.29 17.70
C ASN A 189 6.20 15.35 18.69
N ALA A 190 4.93 15.31 19.09
CA ALA A 190 4.36 16.26 20.04
C ALA A 190 4.75 15.96 21.49
N GLN A 191 5.28 14.80 21.77
CA GLN A 191 5.94 14.37 23.02
C GLN A 191 5.96 12.84 23.11
N SER A 192 7.14 12.28 23.47
CA SER A 192 7.36 10.81 23.45
C SER A 192 6.44 10.03 24.39
N ASP A 193 6.09 10.57 25.55
CA ASP A 193 5.37 9.82 26.59
C ASP A 193 3.85 9.74 26.37
N TYR A 194 3.28 10.67 25.63
CA TYR A 194 1.82 10.74 25.40
C TYR A 194 1.42 10.49 23.97
N ASP A 195 2.33 10.61 23.02
CA ASP A 195 2.06 10.37 21.61
C ASP A 195 2.21 8.90 21.23
N THR A 196 2.74 8.07 22.14
CA THR A 196 2.97 6.65 21.93
C THR A 196 1.68 5.88 21.65
N TYR A 197 0.54 6.41 22.06
CA TYR A 197 -0.74 5.68 22.03
C TYR A 197 -1.78 6.20 21.04
N GLY A 198 -1.51 7.20 20.22
CA GLY A 198 -2.66 7.77 19.57
C GLY A 198 -2.52 8.52 18.27
N SER A 199 -1.34 8.95 17.89
CA SER A 199 -1.20 9.69 16.64
C SER A 199 -1.13 8.74 15.44
N VAL A 200 -1.86 9.07 14.39
CA VAL A 200 -2.05 8.21 13.22
C VAL A 200 -0.89 8.33 12.24
N GLY A 201 -0.24 9.48 12.18
CA GLY A 201 0.89 9.77 11.30
C GLY A 201 0.55 9.73 9.79
N GLN A 202 1.60 9.88 8.99
CA GLN A 202 1.52 9.89 7.54
C GLN A 202 1.77 8.49 6.95
N ASN A 203 1.33 8.29 5.71
CA ASN A 203 1.59 7.09 4.93
C ASN A 203 2.41 7.48 3.70
N ARG A 204 3.50 6.74 3.46
CA ARG A 204 4.43 7.07 2.37
C ARG A 204 3.87 6.82 0.96
N MET A 205 2.65 6.29 0.85
CA MET A 205 1.95 6.21 -0.44
C MET A 205 1.46 7.57 -0.96
N VAL A 206 1.41 8.59 -0.10
CA VAL A 206 1.14 9.98 -0.52
C VAL A 206 2.25 10.53 -1.44
N ASP A 207 3.45 9.97 -1.38
CA ASP A 207 4.59 10.39 -2.20
C ASP A 207 4.46 9.93 -3.67
N ILE A 208 3.53 9.03 -3.98
CA ILE A 208 3.33 8.48 -5.32
C ILE A 208 2.29 9.30 -6.09
N ASN A 209 2.67 9.77 -7.29
CA ASN A 209 1.75 10.52 -8.15
C ASN A 209 0.74 9.59 -8.84
N PRO A 210 -0.57 9.72 -8.56
CA PRO A 210 -1.60 8.91 -9.23
C PRO A 210 -1.62 9.05 -10.76
N ASN A 211 -1.24 10.24 -11.29
CA ASN A 211 -1.25 10.51 -12.72
C ASN A 211 -0.19 9.70 -13.49
N ASP A 212 0.85 9.20 -12.82
CA ASP A 212 1.90 8.36 -13.43
C ASP A 212 1.55 6.87 -13.44
N ILE A 213 0.44 6.47 -12.82
CA ILE A 213 0.06 5.07 -12.70
C ILE A 213 -0.65 4.62 -13.99
N ASP A 214 -0.21 3.50 -14.53
CA ASP A 214 -0.86 2.77 -15.61
C ASP A 214 -1.96 1.86 -15.07
N ARG A 215 -1.63 1.05 -14.05
CA ARG A 215 -2.57 0.17 -13.35
C ARG A 215 -2.04 -0.21 -11.97
N ILE A 216 -2.95 -0.65 -11.13
CA ILE A 216 -2.64 -1.28 -9.83
C ILE A 216 -3.21 -2.69 -9.84
N GLU A 217 -2.39 -3.66 -9.45
CA GLU A 217 -2.78 -5.05 -9.26
C GLU A 217 -2.75 -5.38 -7.77
N VAL A 218 -3.83 -5.98 -7.26
CA VAL A 218 -3.99 -6.31 -5.84
C VAL A 218 -4.09 -7.83 -5.69
N LEU A 219 -3.15 -8.38 -4.96
CA LEU A 219 -3.01 -9.80 -4.67
C LEU A 219 -3.50 -10.03 -3.24
N ASN A 220 -4.78 -10.40 -3.07
CA ASN A 220 -5.42 -10.44 -1.77
C ASN A 220 -4.95 -11.60 -0.88
N GLY A 221 -4.59 -12.72 -1.45
CA GLY A 221 -4.40 -13.98 -0.71
C GLY A 221 -2.97 -14.48 -0.66
N ALA A 222 -2.70 -15.38 0.29
CA ALA A 222 -1.39 -16.01 0.45
C ALA A 222 -0.93 -16.77 -0.80
N ALA A 223 -1.84 -17.43 -1.51
CA ALA A 223 -1.51 -18.12 -2.75
C ALA A 223 -1.06 -17.17 -3.87
N ALA A 224 -1.62 -15.95 -3.91
CA ALA A 224 -1.19 -14.93 -4.84
C ALA A 224 0.17 -14.31 -4.43
N ALA A 225 0.36 -14.12 -3.13
CA ALA A 225 1.50 -13.44 -2.53
C ALA A 225 2.71 -14.35 -2.25
N ALA A 226 2.56 -15.66 -2.32
CA ALA A 226 3.60 -16.64 -1.92
C ALA A 226 4.98 -16.42 -2.59
N ILE A 227 5.01 -15.89 -3.81
CA ILE A 227 6.26 -15.62 -4.53
C ILE A 227 7.04 -14.45 -3.91
N TYR A 228 6.34 -13.53 -3.20
CA TYR A 228 6.97 -12.39 -2.51
C TYR A 228 7.46 -12.72 -1.10
N GLY A 229 7.17 -13.92 -0.60
CA GLY A 229 7.75 -14.49 0.62
C GLY A 229 7.25 -13.87 1.91
N SER A 230 8.17 -13.77 2.87
CA SER A 230 7.90 -13.50 4.30
C SER A 230 7.39 -12.10 4.63
N ARG A 231 7.20 -11.22 3.65
CA ARG A 231 6.64 -9.87 3.85
C ARG A 231 5.22 -9.73 3.29
N ALA A 232 4.70 -10.75 2.65
CA ALA A 232 3.48 -10.67 1.87
C ALA A 232 2.26 -11.34 2.52
N ASN A 233 2.29 -11.58 3.84
CA ASN A 233 1.19 -12.23 4.53
C ASN A 233 -0.12 -11.44 4.47
N ALA A 234 -0.06 -10.13 4.46
CA ALA A 234 -1.22 -9.25 4.35
C ALA A 234 -1.63 -8.96 2.89
N GLY A 235 -1.04 -9.68 1.92
CA GLY A 235 -1.22 -9.46 0.49
C GLY A 235 -0.20 -8.50 -0.12
N VAL A 236 -0.36 -8.21 -1.41
CA VAL A 236 0.56 -7.35 -2.17
C VAL A 236 -0.24 -6.38 -3.03
N ILE A 237 0.18 -5.12 -3.06
CA ILE A 237 -0.30 -4.10 -3.98
C ILE A 237 0.84 -3.75 -4.92
N GLN A 238 0.69 -4.13 -6.19
CA GLN A 238 1.65 -3.83 -7.25
C GLN A 238 1.17 -2.62 -8.04
N ILE A 239 2.03 -1.64 -8.18
CA ILE A 239 1.80 -0.41 -8.92
C ILE A 239 2.68 -0.45 -10.17
N PHE A 240 2.05 -0.39 -11.32
CA PHE A 240 2.73 -0.28 -12.61
C PHE A 240 2.59 1.14 -13.11
N THR A 241 3.72 1.75 -13.47
CA THR A 241 3.72 3.11 -13.95
C THR A 241 3.68 3.17 -15.46
N LYS A 242 3.25 4.30 -15.98
CA LYS A 242 3.21 4.56 -17.43
C LYS A 242 4.58 4.43 -18.06
N ARG A 243 4.62 3.80 -19.21
CA ARG A 243 5.82 3.59 -20.01
C ARG A 243 5.74 4.26 -21.36
N GLY A 244 6.88 4.35 -22.04
CA GLY A 244 6.94 4.90 -23.37
C GLY A 244 6.13 4.11 -24.41
N SER A 245 5.58 4.79 -25.38
CA SER A 245 4.91 4.21 -26.55
C SER A 245 5.69 4.48 -27.82
N THR A 246 5.52 3.64 -28.82
CA THR A 246 6.07 3.90 -30.17
C THR A 246 5.28 5.01 -30.84
N GLY A 247 5.96 5.85 -31.62
CA GLY A 247 5.39 6.95 -32.37
C GLY A 247 5.95 8.32 -32.01
N ALA A 248 5.41 9.35 -32.61
CA ALA A 248 5.78 10.74 -32.35
C ALA A 248 5.53 11.11 -30.88
N PRO A 249 6.34 12.01 -30.31
CA PRO A 249 6.15 12.47 -28.94
C PRO A 249 4.73 13.00 -28.71
N LYS A 250 4.06 12.48 -27.70
CA LYS A 250 2.74 12.95 -27.26
C LYS A 250 2.87 13.62 -25.90
N ILE A 251 2.59 14.92 -25.87
CA ILE A 251 2.55 15.72 -24.65
C ILE A 251 1.12 15.70 -24.12
N THR A 252 0.98 15.47 -22.81
CA THR A 252 -0.30 15.51 -22.11
C THR A 252 -0.19 16.45 -20.93
N PHE A 253 -1.07 17.42 -20.85
CA PHE A 253 -1.25 18.31 -19.72
C PHE A 253 -2.55 17.98 -19.01
N SER A 254 -2.52 17.91 -17.69
CA SER A 254 -3.70 17.70 -16.84
C SER A 254 -3.65 18.69 -15.68
N SER A 255 -4.72 19.42 -15.46
CA SER A 255 -4.90 20.31 -14.32
C SER A 255 -6.24 20.00 -13.66
N LYS A 256 -6.23 19.85 -12.34
CA LYS A 256 -7.42 19.59 -11.53
C LYS A 256 -7.47 20.59 -10.40
N VAL A 257 -8.67 21.06 -10.10
CA VAL A 257 -8.98 21.85 -8.90
C VAL A 257 -9.96 21.05 -8.05
N SER A 258 -9.76 21.07 -6.77
CA SER A 258 -10.59 20.33 -5.81
C SER A 258 -10.97 21.20 -4.62
N THR A 259 -12.08 20.82 -3.99
CA THR A 259 -12.51 21.37 -2.71
C THR A 259 -12.71 20.23 -1.74
N ASN A 260 -12.24 20.42 -0.50
CA ASN A 260 -12.33 19.45 0.58
C ASN A 260 -13.22 20.03 1.68
N SER A 261 -14.30 19.36 2.02
CA SER A 261 -15.20 19.80 3.07
C SER A 261 -15.53 18.68 4.04
N LEU A 262 -15.89 19.03 5.27
CA LEU A 262 -16.33 18.06 6.27
C LEU A 262 -17.60 17.36 5.77
N ARG A 263 -17.53 16.03 5.64
CA ARG A 263 -18.65 15.23 5.12
C ARG A 263 -19.84 15.19 6.05
N LYS A 264 -19.59 15.12 7.36
CA LYS A 264 -20.63 14.99 8.38
C LYS A 264 -20.13 15.65 9.66
N ARG A 265 -20.97 16.53 10.21
CA ARG A 265 -20.74 17.17 11.51
C ARG A 265 -21.05 16.19 12.63
N LEU A 266 -20.36 16.34 13.74
CA LEU A 266 -20.69 15.69 15.00
C LEU A 266 -21.93 16.36 15.60
N VAL A 267 -22.74 15.57 16.29
CA VAL A 267 -23.88 16.08 17.04
C VAL A 267 -23.39 16.33 18.46
N PHE A 268 -23.38 17.61 18.84
CA PHE A 268 -23.06 17.99 20.21
C PHE A 268 -24.30 18.02 21.10
N ASN A 269 -24.05 17.97 22.42
CA ASN A 269 -25.11 18.14 23.42
C ASN A 269 -25.75 19.51 23.26
N ASN A 270 -27.07 19.56 23.17
CA ASN A 270 -27.86 20.78 23.03
C ASN A 270 -28.78 21.07 24.27
N ALA A 271 -28.63 20.35 25.37
CA ALA A 271 -29.39 20.58 26.58
C ALA A 271 -29.11 21.98 27.15
N THR A 272 -30.14 22.70 27.51
CA THR A 272 -30.05 24.07 27.99
C THR A 272 -29.52 24.19 29.43
N THR A 273 -29.30 23.06 30.07
CA THR A 273 -28.73 22.95 31.42
C THR A 273 -27.54 22.03 31.44
N LYS A 274 -26.67 22.21 32.44
CA LYS A 274 -25.60 21.28 32.82
C LYS A 274 -25.71 20.88 34.24
N PHE A 275 -25.14 19.76 34.66
CA PHE A 275 -24.89 19.47 36.06
C PHE A 275 -23.80 20.38 36.60
N GLY A 276 -23.90 20.75 37.85
CA GLY A 276 -22.95 21.62 38.55
C GLY A 276 -23.53 22.95 38.96
N GLY A 277 -22.78 23.69 39.80
CA GLY A 277 -23.15 24.98 40.32
C GLY A 277 -22.96 26.14 39.37
N PRO A 278 -23.51 27.31 39.65
CA PRO A 278 -23.35 28.52 38.83
C PRO A 278 -21.91 29.05 38.81
N THR A 279 -21.08 28.68 39.76
CA THR A 279 -19.66 29.02 39.84
C THR A 279 -18.78 28.19 38.89
N ASP A 280 -19.29 27.12 38.32
CA ASP A 280 -18.62 26.34 37.25
C ASP A 280 -18.76 27.11 35.93
N GLY A 281 -18.16 28.26 35.87
CA GLY A 281 -18.26 29.17 34.72
C GLY A 281 -17.35 28.77 33.53
N PRO A 282 -17.49 29.48 32.40
CA PRO A 282 -16.70 29.23 31.18
C PRO A 282 -15.20 29.38 31.32
N GLY A 283 -14.71 29.94 32.41
CA GLY A 283 -13.29 30.08 32.73
C GLY A 283 -12.79 29.16 33.84
N ALA A 284 -13.66 28.30 34.38
CA ALA A 284 -13.24 27.35 35.40
C ALA A 284 -12.32 26.28 34.81
N VAL A 285 -11.10 26.23 35.26
CA VAL A 285 -10.08 25.26 34.85
C VAL A 285 -10.42 23.87 35.35
N THR A 286 -11.19 23.76 36.43
CA THR A 286 -11.65 22.54 37.04
C THR A 286 -13.17 22.52 37.06
N GLN A 287 -13.78 21.79 36.19
CA GLN A 287 -15.15 21.37 36.36
C GLN A 287 -15.14 19.96 36.91
N ASP A 288 -15.00 19.87 38.20
CA ASP A 288 -15.25 18.62 38.89
C ASP A 288 -16.76 18.43 38.97
N ILE A 289 -17.30 17.63 38.08
CA ILE A 289 -18.70 17.16 38.13
C ILE A 289 -18.93 16.25 39.34
N LEU A 290 -18.06 16.28 40.34
CA LEU A 290 -18.03 15.29 41.40
C LEU A 290 -19.08 15.53 42.49
N LEU A 291 -19.87 14.52 42.62
CA LEU A 291 -20.68 14.15 43.83
C LEU A 291 -21.76 15.15 44.26
N THR A 292 -21.47 16.39 44.56
CA THR A 292 -22.50 17.39 44.89
C THR A 292 -23.14 18.04 43.68
N ALA A 293 -22.47 17.97 42.53
CA ALA A 293 -22.93 18.54 41.28
C ALA A 293 -23.98 17.67 40.55
N LEU A 294 -24.12 16.42 40.89
CA LEU A 294 -25.07 15.49 40.24
C LEU A 294 -26.53 15.81 40.57
N THR A 295 -26.80 16.54 41.65
CA THR A 295 -28.17 16.93 42.09
C THR A 295 -28.55 18.36 41.73
N THR A 296 -27.60 19.17 41.25
CA THR A 296 -27.78 20.58 40.92
C THR A 296 -27.60 20.79 39.42
N THR A 297 -28.54 21.50 38.81
CA THR A 297 -28.44 21.88 37.39
C THR A 297 -28.39 23.39 37.25
N SER A 298 -27.58 23.89 36.37
CA SER A 298 -27.45 25.30 36.01
C SER A 298 -27.74 25.54 34.52
N PRO A 299 -28.33 26.66 34.14
CA PRO A 299 -28.48 27.07 32.75
C PRO A 299 -27.11 27.20 32.07
N VAL A 300 -27.03 26.85 30.78
CA VAL A 300 -25.79 26.87 30.04
C VAL A 300 -25.99 27.26 28.58
N THR A 301 -25.06 28.07 28.05
CA THR A 301 -24.93 28.30 26.61
C THR A 301 -24.12 27.17 25.98
N ARG A 302 -24.59 26.64 24.86
CA ARG A 302 -23.88 25.59 24.10
C ARG A 302 -23.27 26.17 22.85
N TYR A 303 -22.04 25.76 22.57
CA TYR A 303 -21.23 26.17 21.41
C TYR A 303 -21.00 24.99 20.43
N ASP A 304 -20.94 25.29 19.17
CA ASP A 304 -20.48 24.33 18.15
C ASP A 304 -19.10 24.74 17.65
N TYR A 305 -18.07 24.11 18.17
CA TYR A 305 -16.66 24.41 17.85
C TYR A 305 -16.24 23.99 16.44
N GLN A 306 -17.10 23.31 15.69
CA GLN A 306 -16.73 22.75 14.41
C GLN A 306 -16.41 23.83 13.37
N ASP A 307 -17.08 24.97 13.43
CA ASP A 307 -16.83 26.09 12.52
C ASP A 307 -15.49 26.80 12.81
N ASP A 308 -15.01 26.68 14.04
CA ASP A 308 -13.72 27.24 14.44
C ASP A 308 -12.56 26.36 14.00
N ILE A 309 -12.74 25.04 13.98
CA ILE A 309 -11.69 24.04 13.72
C ILE A 309 -11.64 23.65 12.25
N PHE A 310 -12.81 23.45 11.65
CA PHE A 310 -12.89 23.02 10.25
C PHE A 310 -12.94 24.19 9.28
N ARG A 311 -12.52 23.91 8.05
CA ARG A 311 -12.65 24.81 6.89
C ARG A 311 -12.98 24.02 5.63
N THR A 312 -13.45 24.71 4.61
CA THR A 312 -13.35 24.20 3.24
C THR A 312 -11.93 24.43 2.75
N GLY A 313 -11.22 23.34 2.48
CA GLY A 313 -9.88 23.38 1.91
C GLY A 313 -9.93 23.36 0.38
N TYR A 314 -8.93 23.95 -0.26
CA TYR A 314 -8.77 23.97 -1.72
C TYR A 314 -7.54 23.19 -2.13
N GLY A 315 -7.61 22.56 -3.30
CA GLY A 315 -6.49 21.81 -3.84
C GLY A 315 -6.31 22.04 -5.33
N THR A 316 -5.07 21.88 -5.79
CA THR A 316 -4.71 21.83 -7.22
C THR A 316 -3.76 20.68 -7.49
N ASP A 317 -3.95 20.00 -8.61
CA ASP A 317 -3.07 18.91 -9.09
C ASP A 317 -2.76 19.15 -10.56
N ASN A 318 -1.53 19.50 -10.86
CA ASN A 318 -1.05 19.86 -12.19
C ASN A 318 0.00 18.84 -12.62
N ASN A 319 -0.18 18.25 -13.79
CA ASN A 319 0.71 17.25 -14.33
C ASN A 319 0.98 17.48 -15.81
N VAL A 320 2.25 17.46 -16.18
CA VAL A 320 2.72 17.45 -17.57
C VAL A 320 3.46 16.16 -17.81
N SER A 321 3.13 15.45 -18.87
CA SER A 321 3.85 14.24 -19.26
C SER A 321 4.11 14.19 -20.76
N ILE A 322 5.22 13.56 -21.13
CA ILE A 322 5.60 13.26 -22.50
C ILE A 322 5.86 11.78 -22.63
N THR A 323 5.29 11.17 -23.67
CA THR A 323 5.54 9.78 -24.04
C THR A 323 5.88 9.70 -25.52
N GLY A 324 6.83 8.84 -25.89
CA GLY A 324 7.23 8.66 -27.27
C GLY A 324 8.28 7.58 -27.43
N GLY A 325 8.74 7.42 -28.64
CA GLY A 325 9.84 6.50 -28.92
C GLY A 325 9.73 5.83 -30.27
N GLN A 326 10.71 4.98 -30.54
CA GLN A 326 10.82 4.11 -31.70
C GLN A 326 10.90 2.66 -31.26
N ASP A 327 10.94 1.72 -32.19
CA ASP A 327 10.94 0.27 -31.90
C ASP A 327 12.03 -0.16 -30.93
N LYS A 328 13.19 0.49 -30.95
CA LYS A 328 14.33 0.16 -30.10
C LYS A 328 14.35 0.91 -28.77
N MET A 329 13.79 2.13 -28.70
CA MET A 329 13.84 2.95 -27.51
C MET A 329 12.53 3.69 -27.31
N ARG A 330 11.97 3.57 -26.12
CA ARG A 330 10.73 4.24 -25.70
C ARG A 330 10.97 4.97 -24.39
N TYR A 331 10.31 6.09 -24.21
CA TYR A 331 10.44 6.90 -23.02
C TYR A 331 9.11 7.47 -22.54
N PHE A 332 9.01 7.64 -21.25
CA PHE A 332 7.96 8.39 -20.58
C PHE A 332 8.63 9.30 -19.56
N ALA A 333 8.26 10.58 -19.55
CA ALA A 333 8.68 11.52 -18.52
C ALA A 333 7.47 12.34 -18.05
N SER A 334 7.46 12.68 -16.76
CA SER A 334 6.42 13.54 -16.17
C SER A 334 6.97 14.47 -15.11
N LEU A 335 6.30 15.61 -14.97
CA LEU A 335 6.46 16.56 -13.89
C LEU A 335 5.09 16.78 -13.26
N ASN A 336 5.00 16.77 -11.95
CA ASN A 336 3.77 17.07 -11.24
C ASN A 336 3.98 18.05 -10.09
N TYR A 337 2.95 18.85 -9.86
CA TYR A 337 2.82 19.72 -8.70
C TYR A 337 1.42 19.56 -8.14
N ASN A 338 1.33 19.16 -6.87
CA ASN A 338 0.10 19.04 -6.12
C ASN A 338 0.18 19.91 -4.88
N SER A 339 -0.85 20.69 -4.61
CA SER A 339 -1.03 21.42 -3.36
C SER A 339 -2.45 21.19 -2.88
N ASN A 340 -2.60 20.77 -1.63
CA ASN A 340 -3.90 20.40 -1.08
C ASN A 340 -4.04 20.86 0.36
N GLN A 341 -5.07 21.64 0.64
CA GLN A 341 -5.42 22.07 1.99
C GLN A 341 -6.32 21.04 2.66
N GLY A 342 -6.05 20.75 3.93
CA GLY A 342 -6.91 19.90 4.75
C GLY A 342 -8.16 20.62 5.26
N ILE A 343 -9.11 19.83 5.71
CA ILE A 343 -10.35 20.34 6.32
C ILE A 343 -10.12 20.89 7.73
N ILE A 344 -9.03 20.51 8.41
CA ILE A 344 -8.62 21.11 9.67
C ILE A 344 -7.79 22.34 9.37
N ARG A 345 -8.07 23.44 10.04
CA ARG A 345 -7.30 24.70 9.88
C ARG A 345 -5.84 24.47 10.22
N GLY A 346 -4.93 25.02 9.42
CA GLY A 346 -3.48 24.88 9.60
C GLY A 346 -2.90 23.55 9.12
N THR A 347 -3.64 22.71 8.38
CA THR A 347 -3.12 21.53 7.71
C THR A 347 -3.09 21.70 6.21
N ASP A 348 -1.98 21.32 5.57
CA ASP A 348 -1.81 21.31 4.12
C ASP A 348 -0.70 20.35 3.70
N ASN A 349 -0.70 20.00 2.43
CA ASN A 349 0.33 19.17 1.81
C ASN A 349 0.69 19.73 0.45
N THR A 350 1.98 19.82 0.16
CA THR A 350 2.51 20.22 -1.15
C THR A 350 3.47 19.17 -1.63
N ARG A 351 3.26 18.64 -2.83
CA ARG A 351 4.11 17.64 -3.47
C ARG A 351 4.58 18.11 -4.83
N PHE A 352 5.89 18.07 -5.04
CA PHE A 352 6.53 18.15 -6.34
C PHE A 352 7.11 16.79 -6.71
N GLY A 353 6.93 16.35 -7.95
CA GLY A 353 7.44 15.07 -8.42
C GLY A 353 7.96 15.12 -9.85
N PHE A 354 8.96 14.28 -10.10
CA PHE A 354 9.53 14.00 -11.40
C PHE A 354 9.63 12.50 -11.61
N ARG A 355 9.25 12.03 -12.81
CA ARG A 355 9.42 10.63 -13.21
C ARG A 355 10.05 10.55 -14.60
N LEU A 356 10.94 9.57 -14.78
CA LEU A 356 11.49 9.17 -16.07
C LEU A 356 11.50 7.65 -16.16
N ASN A 357 10.92 7.09 -17.22
CA ASN A 357 10.99 5.66 -17.55
C ASN A 357 11.57 5.52 -18.96
N LEU A 358 12.56 4.65 -19.10
CA LEU A 358 13.23 4.31 -20.34
C LEU A 358 13.13 2.81 -20.58
N ASP A 359 12.76 2.40 -21.79
CA ASP A 359 12.80 1.01 -22.25
C ASP A 359 13.64 0.94 -23.51
N ASN A 360 14.63 0.06 -23.54
CA ASN A 360 15.49 -0.11 -24.69
C ASN A 360 15.64 -1.58 -25.09
N LYS A 361 15.38 -1.86 -26.36
CA LYS A 361 15.66 -3.14 -26.99
C LYS A 361 16.97 -3.02 -27.80
N VAL A 362 18.08 -3.40 -27.19
CA VAL A 362 19.39 -3.30 -27.84
C VAL A 362 19.42 -4.17 -29.08
N ASN A 363 18.97 -5.44 -28.93
CA ASN A 363 18.91 -6.42 -30.02
C ASN A 363 17.87 -7.52 -29.70
N ASN A 364 17.88 -8.63 -30.41
CA ASN A 364 16.91 -9.70 -30.22
C ASN A 364 17.15 -10.58 -28.99
N TRP A 365 18.35 -10.53 -28.41
CA TRP A 365 18.69 -11.32 -27.23
C TRP A 365 18.90 -10.51 -25.97
N PHE A 366 18.90 -9.14 -26.05
CA PHE A 366 19.10 -8.28 -24.91
C PHE A 366 18.22 -7.02 -24.94
N SER A 367 17.56 -6.76 -23.84
CA SER A 367 16.84 -5.52 -23.57
C SER A 367 17.08 -5.04 -22.13
N TRP A 368 16.94 -3.75 -21.88
CA TRP A 368 17.00 -3.17 -20.56
C TRP A 368 15.93 -2.11 -20.39
N ASN A 369 15.57 -1.88 -19.16
CA ASN A 369 14.72 -0.75 -18.75
C ASN A 369 15.31 -0.07 -17.53
N ALA A 370 15.03 1.22 -17.38
CA ALA A 370 15.39 2.00 -16.22
C ALA A 370 14.27 2.98 -15.86
N GLY A 371 14.08 3.19 -14.58
CA GLY A 371 13.09 4.13 -14.08
C GLY A 371 13.63 4.90 -12.88
N ILE A 372 13.27 6.16 -12.79
CA ILE A 372 13.51 6.99 -11.62
C ILE A 372 12.28 7.84 -11.32
N ASN A 373 11.91 7.89 -10.06
CA ASN A 373 10.90 8.78 -9.54
C ASN A 373 11.48 9.54 -8.35
N TYR A 374 11.51 10.85 -8.43
CA TYR A 374 11.85 11.72 -7.33
C TYR A 374 10.62 12.48 -6.86
N THR A 375 10.46 12.61 -5.55
CA THR A 375 9.36 13.33 -4.94
C THR A 375 9.88 14.14 -3.75
N ASN A 376 9.53 15.41 -3.71
CA ASN A 376 9.60 16.26 -2.53
C ASN A 376 8.18 16.51 -2.03
N ASN A 377 7.93 16.18 -0.77
CA ASN A 377 6.63 16.28 -0.13
C ASN A 377 6.77 17.06 1.18
N ALA A 378 6.10 18.20 1.28
CA ALA A 378 6.08 19.03 2.47
C ALA A 378 4.66 19.10 3.04
N THR A 379 4.52 18.82 4.32
CA THR A 379 3.24 18.76 5.02
C THR A 379 3.28 19.63 6.28
N ASN A 380 2.30 20.48 6.44
CA ASN A 380 1.95 21.07 7.73
C ASN A 380 0.81 20.24 8.32
N GLU A 381 1.02 19.70 9.51
CA GLU A 381 0.06 18.82 10.17
C GLU A 381 -0.28 19.32 11.56
N LYS A 382 -1.31 18.74 12.17
CA LYS A 382 -1.64 18.92 13.57
C LYS A 382 -1.57 17.58 14.26
N PRO A 383 -1.27 17.54 15.58
CA PRO A 383 -1.39 16.29 16.32
C PRO A 383 -2.76 15.69 16.09
N ASP A 384 -2.83 14.40 15.81
CA ASP A 384 -4.04 13.69 15.44
C ASP A 384 -4.29 12.47 16.35
N GLY A 385 -5.31 11.69 16.01
CA GLY A 385 -5.68 10.47 16.73
C GLY A 385 -6.09 10.77 18.19
N ASN A 386 -5.59 9.95 19.10
CA ASN A 386 -5.89 10.04 20.54
C ASN A 386 -4.94 10.99 21.30
N SER A 387 -4.17 11.82 20.62
CA SER A 387 -3.29 12.81 21.23
C SER A 387 -4.09 13.87 22.00
N PHE A 388 -3.57 14.29 23.14
CA PHE A 388 -4.13 15.41 23.90
C PHE A 388 -4.12 16.74 23.12
N PHE A 389 -3.20 16.87 22.19
CA PHE A 389 -3.07 18.04 21.32
C PHE A 389 -3.80 17.87 19.98
N SER A 390 -4.56 16.80 19.79
CA SER A 390 -5.46 16.68 18.64
C SER A 390 -6.59 17.71 18.74
N PRO A 391 -6.81 18.59 17.75
CA PRO A 391 -7.89 19.57 17.78
C PRO A 391 -9.25 18.88 17.84
N ILE A 392 -9.39 17.71 17.18
CA ILE A 392 -10.63 16.93 17.20
C ILE A 392 -10.87 16.34 18.57
N ASN A 393 -9.85 15.74 19.18
CA ASN A 393 -9.98 15.14 20.51
C ASN A 393 -10.25 16.22 21.58
N SER A 394 -9.53 17.34 21.51
CA SER A 394 -9.76 18.47 22.41
C SER A 394 -11.20 19.00 22.29
N MET A 395 -11.69 19.23 21.07
CA MET A 395 -13.05 19.73 20.83
C MET A 395 -14.14 18.75 21.29
N THR A 396 -13.90 17.44 21.28
CA THR A 396 -14.92 16.43 21.65
C THR A 396 -14.92 16.08 23.12
N ILE A 397 -13.79 16.24 23.82
CA ILE A 397 -13.65 15.91 25.25
C ILE A 397 -14.10 17.06 26.13
N ILE A 398 -13.85 18.30 25.75
CA ILE A 398 -14.31 19.47 26.51
C ILE A 398 -15.82 19.59 26.40
N GLY A 399 -16.46 19.98 27.52
CA GLY A 399 -17.89 20.28 27.50
C GLY A 399 -18.20 21.47 26.59
N ASN A 400 -19.16 21.31 25.69
CA ASN A 400 -19.49 22.35 24.70
C ASN A 400 -20.22 23.60 25.28
N PHE A 401 -20.13 23.78 26.55
CA PHE A 401 -20.55 25.01 27.29
C PHE A 401 -19.36 25.94 27.57
N HIS A 402 -18.12 25.55 27.27
CA HIS A 402 -16.97 26.45 27.37
C HIS A 402 -16.90 27.37 26.15
N ASN A 403 -16.70 28.65 26.40
CA ASN A 403 -16.39 29.58 25.31
C ASN A 403 -14.90 29.53 25.04
N ILE A 404 -14.51 28.84 23.97
CA ILE A 404 -13.12 28.67 23.59
C ILE A 404 -12.45 29.97 23.07
N GLY A 405 -13.25 31.00 22.75
CA GLY A 405 -12.76 32.32 22.33
C GLY A 405 -12.39 33.28 23.45
N VAL A 406 -12.60 32.91 24.73
CA VAL A 406 -12.26 33.75 25.87
C VAL A 406 -10.76 34.00 25.96
N ARG A 407 -10.41 35.26 26.16
CA ARG A 407 -9.01 35.71 26.29
C ARG A 407 -8.80 36.36 27.67
N ASP A 408 -7.56 36.24 28.15
CA ASP A 408 -7.14 36.96 29.33
C ASP A 408 -6.88 38.45 29.06
N ALA A 409 -6.48 39.19 30.10
CA ALA A 409 -6.18 40.62 29.98
C ALA A 409 -5.02 40.93 29.01
N ASN A 410 -4.16 39.96 28.72
CA ASN A 410 -3.04 40.08 27.80
C ASN A 410 -3.41 39.62 26.37
N GLY A 411 -4.66 39.25 26.14
CA GLY A 411 -5.14 38.77 24.83
C GLY A 411 -4.88 37.30 24.53
N ASN A 412 -4.36 36.54 25.48
CA ASN A 412 -4.09 35.12 25.30
C ASN A 412 -5.34 34.28 25.45
N LEU A 413 -5.53 33.26 24.65
CA LEU A 413 -6.58 32.25 24.83
C LEU A 413 -6.39 31.53 26.16
N GLN A 414 -7.48 31.26 26.85
CA GLN A 414 -7.47 30.56 28.15
C GLN A 414 -7.56 29.05 28.00
N ALA A 415 -7.10 28.30 29.00
CA ALA A 415 -7.40 26.89 29.12
C ALA A 415 -8.91 26.63 29.17
N VAL A 416 -9.35 25.49 28.67
CA VAL A 416 -10.77 25.15 28.64
C VAL A 416 -11.02 23.71 29.12
N GLY A 417 -12.20 23.48 29.59
CA GLY A 417 -12.68 22.17 30.01
C GLY A 417 -12.10 21.68 31.32
N GLU A 418 -12.43 20.42 31.62
CA GLU A 418 -11.94 19.76 32.81
C GLU A 418 -10.42 19.67 32.81
N ARG A 419 -9.82 19.89 33.95
CA ARG A 419 -8.38 19.82 34.16
C ARG A 419 -7.55 20.75 33.27
N GLY A 420 -8.12 21.89 32.89
CA GLY A 420 -7.38 22.92 32.15
C GLY A 420 -6.78 22.41 30.82
N ARG A 421 -7.59 21.85 29.98
CA ARG A 421 -7.13 21.35 28.69
C ARG A 421 -6.65 22.46 27.76
N VAL A 422 -5.74 22.14 26.90
CA VAL A 422 -5.27 23.07 25.88
C VAL A 422 -6.45 23.48 24.99
N ASN A 423 -6.60 24.76 24.79
CA ASN A 423 -7.67 25.32 23.98
C ASN A 423 -7.54 24.82 22.52
N PRO A 424 -8.59 24.27 21.88
CA PRO A 424 -8.55 23.84 20.47
C PRO A 424 -8.06 24.93 19.52
N LEU A 425 -8.38 26.21 19.78
CA LEU A 425 -7.90 27.33 18.95
C LEU A 425 -6.40 27.54 19.09
N THR A 426 -5.82 27.35 20.28
CA THR A 426 -4.37 27.35 20.47
C THR A 426 -3.72 26.22 19.67
N ILE A 427 -4.34 25.04 19.68
CA ILE A 427 -3.79 23.89 18.90
C ILE A 427 -3.71 24.23 17.41
N ILE A 428 -4.79 24.75 16.83
CA ILE A 428 -4.82 25.02 15.38
C ILE A 428 -3.97 26.23 14.97
N ASN A 429 -3.83 27.24 15.84
CA ASN A 429 -3.12 28.48 15.50
C ASN A 429 -1.62 28.41 15.85
N ASP A 430 -1.28 27.88 17.01
CA ASP A 430 0.03 28.12 17.63
C ASP A 430 0.91 26.86 17.62
N ILE A 431 0.33 25.64 17.71
CA ILE A 431 1.10 24.41 17.60
C ILE A 431 1.45 24.18 16.13
N LYS A 432 2.76 24.02 15.88
CA LYS A 432 3.29 23.83 14.51
C LYS A 432 4.00 22.50 14.42
N GLN A 433 3.58 21.70 13.45
CA GLN A 433 4.25 20.48 13.06
C GLN A 433 4.48 20.53 11.54
N ARG A 434 5.74 20.39 11.14
CA ARG A 434 6.11 20.39 9.73
C ARG A 434 6.99 19.18 9.42
N ASN A 435 6.62 18.48 8.37
CA ASN A 435 7.33 17.32 7.86
C ASN A 435 7.72 17.55 6.39
N VAL A 436 8.97 17.31 6.04
CA VAL A 436 9.47 17.36 4.66
C VAL A 436 10.13 16.04 4.32
N THR A 437 9.65 15.41 3.27
CA THR A 437 10.14 14.13 2.79
C THR A 437 10.68 14.26 1.38
N ASN A 438 11.93 13.86 1.18
CA ASN A 438 12.54 13.63 -0.11
C ASN A 438 12.59 12.13 -0.35
N ARG A 439 12.02 11.66 -1.44
CA ARG A 439 12.00 10.25 -1.79
C ARG A 439 12.48 10.02 -3.21
N THR A 440 13.37 9.05 -3.37
CA THR A 440 13.81 8.57 -4.67
C THR A 440 13.51 7.09 -4.79
N VAL A 441 12.70 6.73 -5.79
CA VAL A 441 12.44 5.34 -6.16
C VAL A 441 13.03 5.11 -7.54
N SER A 442 13.98 4.20 -7.66
CA SER A 442 14.63 3.89 -8.92
C SER A 442 14.72 2.38 -9.16
N ASN A 443 14.65 1.99 -10.42
CA ASN A 443 14.82 0.61 -10.84
C ASN A 443 15.65 0.51 -12.11
N VAL A 444 16.34 -0.61 -12.25
CA VAL A 444 16.95 -1.04 -13.49
C VAL A 444 16.63 -2.52 -13.73
N GLY A 445 16.27 -2.85 -14.94
CA GLY A 445 15.97 -4.21 -15.35
C GLY A 445 16.76 -4.62 -16.58
N PHE A 446 17.26 -5.85 -16.58
CA PHE A 446 17.94 -6.47 -17.71
C PHE A 446 17.21 -7.75 -18.09
N LYS A 447 17.00 -7.95 -19.37
CA LYS A 447 16.34 -9.14 -19.89
C LYS A 447 17.13 -9.75 -21.01
N LEU A 448 17.49 -11.02 -20.85
CA LEU A 448 18.27 -11.81 -21.79
C LEU A 448 17.42 -12.94 -22.37
N PHE A 449 17.54 -13.18 -23.65
CA PHE A 449 16.91 -14.26 -24.42
C PHE A 449 18.00 -15.14 -25.06
N PRO A 450 18.77 -15.92 -24.26
CA PRO A 450 19.97 -16.59 -24.77
C PRO A 450 19.64 -17.71 -25.75
N VAL A 451 18.55 -18.45 -25.51
CA VAL A 451 18.08 -19.54 -26.38
C VAL A 451 16.56 -19.53 -26.43
N LYS A 452 15.99 -20.20 -27.42
CA LYS A 452 14.53 -20.31 -27.57
C LYS A 452 13.89 -20.87 -26.28
N GLY A 453 12.90 -20.17 -25.74
CA GLY A 453 12.17 -20.59 -24.54
C GLY A 453 12.79 -20.15 -23.24
N LEU A 454 14.06 -19.75 -23.17
CA LEU A 454 14.70 -19.27 -21.94
C LEU A 454 14.74 -17.74 -21.87
N VAL A 455 14.22 -17.21 -20.78
CA VAL A 455 14.35 -15.80 -20.43
C VAL A 455 15.06 -15.69 -19.10
N ILE A 456 16.12 -14.89 -19.05
CA ILE A 456 16.81 -14.51 -17.81
C ILE A 456 16.49 -13.05 -17.56
N ASP A 457 16.01 -12.77 -16.38
CA ASP A 457 15.48 -11.46 -15.99
C ASP A 457 16.11 -11.03 -14.67
N TYR A 458 16.76 -9.89 -14.68
CA TYR A 458 17.33 -9.29 -13.47
C TYR A 458 16.71 -7.93 -13.27
N THR A 459 16.23 -7.67 -12.05
CA THR A 459 15.69 -6.37 -11.63
C THR A 459 16.37 -5.95 -10.34
N ALA A 460 16.90 -4.73 -10.31
CA ALA A 460 17.35 -4.09 -9.09
C ALA A 460 16.49 -2.85 -8.83
N GLY A 461 16.11 -2.65 -7.57
CA GLY A 461 15.28 -1.55 -7.12
C GLY A 461 15.86 -0.87 -5.88
N LEU A 462 15.72 0.45 -5.83
CA LEU A 462 16.12 1.28 -4.71
C LEU A 462 14.95 2.19 -4.33
N ASP A 463 14.58 2.18 -3.06
CA ASP A 463 13.69 3.17 -2.44
C ASP A 463 14.45 3.87 -1.31
N ASN A 464 14.75 5.14 -1.50
CA ASN A 464 15.47 5.97 -0.54
C ASN A 464 14.56 7.09 -0.06
N ILE A 465 14.44 7.22 1.26
CA ILE A 465 13.64 8.23 1.95
C ILE A 465 14.56 9.03 2.87
N ALA A 466 14.54 10.35 2.72
CA ALA A 466 15.12 11.30 3.66
C ALA A 466 13.98 12.21 4.16
N GLN A 467 13.64 12.07 5.44
CA GLN A 467 12.53 12.76 6.07
C GLN A 467 13.01 13.60 7.25
N ASN A 468 12.60 14.87 7.31
CA ASN A 468 12.90 15.78 8.39
C ASN A 468 11.61 16.36 8.95
N GLY A 469 11.52 16.44 10.27
CA GLY A 469 10.34 16.97 10.95
C GLY A 469 10.71 17.90 12.09
N THR A 470 9.84 18.85 12.33
CA THR A 470 9.91 19.76 13.49
C THR A 470 8.55 19.86 14.15
N THR A 471 8.57 19.92 15.47
CA THR A 471 7.38 20.22 16.28
C THR A 471 7.69 21.39 17.20
N PHE A 472 6.75 22.32 17.30
CA PHE A 472 6.80 23.43 18.22
C PHE A 472 5.45 23.57 18.91
N ILE A 473 5.46 23.54 20.23
CA ILE A 473 4.34 23.85 21.11
C ILE A 473 4.77 25.06 21.95
N PRO A 474 4.10 26.21 21.81
CA PRO A 474 4.50 27.41 22.53
C PRO A 474 4.35 27.25 24.04
N PRO A 475 5.08 28.04 24.85
CA PRO A 475 4.77 28.15 26.25
C PRO A 475 3.34 28.66 26.44
N PHE A 476 2.55 27.95 27.26
CA PHE A 476 1.19 28.35 27.56
C PHE A 476 1.19 29.43 28.66
N PRO A 477 0.36 30.46 28.53
CA PRO A 477 0.22 31.50 29.55
C PRO A 477 -0.64 31.06 30.74
N TYR A 478 -1.10 29.82 30.76
CA TYR A 478 -1.98 29.24 31.76
C TYR A 478 -1.51 27.84 32.16
N ASN A 479 -1.97 27.40 33.30
CA ASN A 479 -1.73 26.05 33.79
C ASN A 479 -2.59 25.04 33.03
N ALA A 480 -2.00 24.22 32.19
CA ALA A 480 -2.67 23.17 31.44
C ALA A 480 -2.42 21.81 32.07
N SER A 481 -3.49 21.07 32.32
CA SER A 481 -3.42 19.69 32.79
C SER A 481 -3.25 18.76 31.53
N PRO A 482 -2.63 17.63 31.74
CA PRO A 482 -2.32 16.91 32.97
C PRO A 482 -0.85 16.99 33.43
N GLY A 483 -0.28 18.15 33.61
CA GLY A 483 1.10 18.31 34.06
C GLY A 483 2.13 18.34 32.94
N PHE A 484 1.69 18.49 31.70
CA PHE A 484 2.55 18.67 30.55
C PHE A 484 2.88 20.11 30.34
N TYR A 485 4.07 20.35 29.88
CA TYR A 485 4.48 21.69 29.48
C TYR A 485 4.22 22.74 30.54
N GLY A 486 4.50 22.37 31.81
CA GLY A 486 4.26 23.23 32.93
C GLY A 486 2.86 23.18 33.55
N GLY A 487 2.01 22.25 33.11
CA GLY A 487 0.71 22.00 33.77
C GLY A 487 0.88 21.33 35.14
N GLY A 488 -0.05 21.63 36.05
CA GLY A 488 -0.04 21.18 37.43
C GLY A 488 -0.77 22.17 38.30
N ALA A 489 -0.54 22.16 39.63
CA ALA A 489 -1.14 23.14 40.56
C ALA A 489 -0.61 24.56 40.31
N THR A 490 0.64 24.65 39.86
CA THR A 490 1.30 25.91 39.49
C THR A 490 1.98 25.77 38.17
N LEU A 491 2.07 26.84 37.37
CA LEU A 491 2.80 26.88 36.13
C LEU A 491 4.30 26.74 36.39
N ASP A 492 4.91 25.68 35.79
CA ASP A 492 6.36 25.45 35.90
C ASP A 492 7.05 25.88 34.59
N PRO A 493 7.80 26.97 34.60
CA PRO A 493 8.48 27.44 33.39
C PRO A 493 9.51 26.48 32.83
N THR A 494 10.07 25.57 33.65
CA THR A 494 11.08 24.60 33.21
C THR A 494 10.48 23.47 32.38
N LEU A 495 9.16 23.30 32.43
CA LEU A 495 8.40 22.30 31.70
C LEU A 495 7.55 22.88 30.58
N ASN A 496 7.24 24.18 30.61
CA ASN A 496 6.32 24.85 29.74
C ASN A 496 6.89 25.10 28.35
N GLY A 497 6.14 24.74 27.33
CA GLY A 497 6.58 24.77 25.93
C GLY A 497 7.44 23.57 25.55
N TYR A 498 7.40 23.22 24.27
CA TYR A 498 8.11 22.04 23.73
C TYR A 498 8.59 22.30 22.32
N ALA A 499 9.81 21.88 22.03
CA ALA A 499 10.33 21.86 20.67
C ALA A 499 11.07 20.55 20.38
N SER A 500 10.89 20.04 19.17
CA SER A 500 11.65 18.88 18.67
C SER A 500 12.06 19.05 17.23
N ALA A 501 13.17 18.39 16.88
CA ALA A 501 13.63 18.21 15.51
C ALA A 501 14.06 16.76 15.33
N ALA A 502 13.56 16.11 14.29
CA ALA A 502 13.87 14.72 13.98
C ALA A 502 14.27 14.54 12.52
N SER A 503 15.11 13.55 12.27
CA SER A 503 15.49 13.10 10.94
C SER A 503 15.36 11.59 10.84
N PHE A 504 14.77 11.12 9.76
CA PHE A 504 14.65 9.71 9.42
C PHE A 504 15.18 9.48 8.01
N ASN A 505 16.16 8.59 7.90
CA ASN A 505 16.72 8.17 6.63
C ASN A 505 16.55 6.67 6.49
N SER A 506 15.92 6.24 5.38
CA SER A 506 15.70 4.84 5.10
C SER A 506 16.11 4.49 3.69
N THR A 507 16.79 3.38 3.52
CA THR A 507 17.19 2.81 2.23
C THR A 507 16.70 1.37 2.15
N PHE A 508 15.84 1.11 1.18
CA PHE A 508 15.44 -0.23 0.76
C PHE A 508 16.09 -0.53 -0.57
N PHE A 509 16.88 -1.58 -0.61
CA PHE A 509 17.44 -2.10 -1.85
C PHE A 509 16.93 -3.53 -2.05
N ASN A 510 16.36 -3.82 -3.20
CA ASN A 510 16.02 -5.18 -3.57
C ASN A 510 16.61 -5.52 -4.92
N HIS A 511 16.98 -6.77 -5.11
CA HIS A 511 17.28 -7.31 -6.42
C HIS A 511 16.74 -8.73 -6.59
N ASP A 512 16.28 -9.00 -7.79
CA ASP A 512 15.61 -10.24 -8.16
C ASP A 512 16.25 -10.78 -9.44
N LEU A 513 16.66 -12.04 -9.42
CA LEU A 513 17.17 -12.76 -10.58
C LEU A 513 16.25 -13.94 -10.88
N ASN A 514 15.68 -13.99 -12.07
CA ASN A 514 14.73 -15.00 -12.48
C ASN A 514 15.16 -15.68 -13.77
N PHE A 515 14.97 -17.00 -13.80
CA PHE A 515 15.13 -17.84 -14.97
C PHE A 515 13.78 -18.44 -15.31
N THR A 516 13.29 -18.19 -16.50
CA THR A 516 12.01 -18.74 -16.98
C THR A 516 12.24 -19.54 -18.24
N TYR A 517 11.92 -20.83 -18.18
CA TYR A 517 11.99 -21.72 -19.34
C TYR A 517 10.60 -22.19 -19.74
N THR A 518 10.24 -21.87 -20.98
CA THR A 518 8.95 -22.24 -21.58
C THR A 518 9.19 -23.31 -22.65
N THR A 519 8.52 -24.43 -22.52
CA THR A 519 8.61 -25.53 -23.48
C THR A 519 7.25 -26.16 -23.79
N GLN A 520 7.11 -26.68 -25.00
CA GLN A 520 5.96 -27.46 -25.39
C GLN A 520 6.30 -28.93 -25.22
N LEU A 521 5.67 -29.62 -24.27
CA LEU A 521 5.91 -31.02 -23.99
C LEU A 521 5.20 -31.93 -25.00
N THR A 522 3.96 -31.58 -25.33
CA THR A 522 3.16 -32.23 -26.38
C THR A 522 2.34 -31.17 -27.11
N ASN A 523 1.66 -31.53 -28.21
CA ASN A 523 0.74 -30.60 -28.89
C ASN A 523 -0.36 -30.00 -28.00
N LYS A 524 -0.64 -30.65 -26.87
CA LYS A 524 -1.70 -30.26 -25.94
C LYS A 524 -1.17 -29.75 -24.59
N LEU A 525 0.08 -30.00 -24.26
CA LEU A 525 0.67 -29.70 -22.94
C LEU A 525 1.89 -28.81 -23.08
N SER A 526 1.83 -27.61 -22.54
CA SER A 526 2.97 -26.71 -22.35
C SER A 526 3.37 -26.60 -20.88
N SER A 527 4.62 -26.33 -20.65
CA SER A 527 5.27 -26.23 -19.35
C SER A 527 6.06 -24.93 -19.26
N VAL A 528 5.93 -24.23 -18.13
CA VAL A 528 6.75 -23.07 -17.80
C VAL A 528 7.39 -23.31 -16.44
N THR A 529 8.72 -23.46 -16.44
CA THR A 529 9.52 -23.62 -15.23
C THR A 529 10.15 -22.28 -14.88
N GLN A 530 10.02 -21.87 -13.64
CA GLN A 530 10.61 -20.63 -13.15
C GLN A 530 11.41 -20.90 -11.89
N PHE A 531 12.67 -20.45 -11.90
CA PHE A 531 13.54 -20.41 -10.73
C PHE A 531 13.90 -18.96 -10.45
N GLY A 532 13.84 -18.53 -9.21
CA GLY A 532 14.17 -17.18 -8.84
C GLY A 532 14.94 -17.08 -7.52
N TYR A 533 15.79 -16.07 -7.47
CA TYR A 533 16.49 -15.59 -6.29
C TYR A 533 16.08 -14.15 -6.04
N SER A 534 15.79 -13.80 -4.79
CA SER A 534 15.52 -12.44 -4.36
C SER A 534 16.30 -12.09 -3.10
N GLU A 535 16.83 -10.88 -3.05
CA GLU A 535 17.43 -10.33 -1.84
C GLU A 535 16.90 -8.91 -1.60
N GLN A 536 16.60 -8.63 -0.34
CA GLN A 536 16.11 -7.35 0.14
C GLN A 536 17.00 -6.91 1.28
N TYR A 537 17.56 -5.71 1.17
CA TYR A 537 18.33 -5.05 2.21
C TYR A 537 17.62 -3.79 2.64
N GLU A 538 17.49 -3.61 3.94
CA GLU A 538 16.86 -2.46 4.56
C GLU A 538 17.80 -1.87 5.60
N LYS A 539 17.99 -0.55 5.52
CA LYS A 539 18.71 0.25 6.50
C LYS A 539 17.87 1.46 6.87
N ALA A 540 17.73 1.72 8.16
CA ALA A 540 17.04 2.89 8.67
C ALA A 540 17.80 3.52 9.83
N ASN A 541 17.84 4.86 9.82
CA ASN A 541 18.42 5.67 10.89
C ASN A 541 17.39 6.72 11.30
N TYR A 542 17.19 6.89 12.59
CA TYR A 542 16.32 7.87 13.19
C TYR A 542 17.04 8.64 14.26
N ILE A 543 16.98 9.98 14.21
CA ILE A 543 17.55 10.88 15.20
C ILE A 543 16.46 11.84 15.64
N LEU A 544 16.34 12.04 16.97
CA LEU A 544 15.42 13.00 17.58
C LEU A 544 16.17 13.81 18.64
N ALA A 545 16.06 15.13 18.54
CA ALA A 545 16.44 16.09 19.57
C ALA A 545 15.20 16.81 20.08
N GLN A 546 15.07 17.01 21.40
CA GLN A 546 13.89 17.61 22.00
C GLN A 546 14.16 18.30 23.33
N SER A 547 13.38 19.32 23.64
CA SER A 547 13.47 20.05 24.90
C SER A 547 12.13 20.65 25.35
N ARG A 548 12.06 20.98 26.62
CA ARG A 548 10.97 21.74 27.29
C ARG A 548 11.47 22.97 27.96
N GLY A 549 10.54 23.77 28.55
CA GLY A 549 10.87 24.99 29.24
C GLY A 549 11.38 26.03 28.26
N LEU A 550 10.59 26.31 27.24
CA LEU A 550 10.94 27.28 26.20
C LEU A 550 10.67 28.71 26.69
N LEU A 551 11.55 29.63 26.35
CA LEU A 551 11.23 31.06 26.46
C LEU A 551 10.33 31.50 25.29
N PRO A 552 9.47 32.50 25.48
CA PRO A 552 8.68 33.08 24.39
C PRO A 552 9.55 33.46 23.20
N GLY A 553 9.13 33.03 21.99
CA GLY A 553 9.87 33.28 20.75
C GLY A 553 10.97 32.27 20.42
N ILE A 554 11.32 31.35 21.31
CA ILE A 554 12.27 30.26 21.03
C ILE A 554 11.52 29.02 20.56
N SER A 555 11.91 28.48 19.40
CA SER A 555 11.27 27.30 18.78
C SER A 555 12.27 26.19 18.40
N THR A 556 13.49 26.28 18.89
CA THR A 556 14.55 25.30 18.58
C THR A 556 14.56 24.16 19.58
N ALA A 557 14.85 22.94 19.11
CA ALA A 557 14.88 21.72 19.92
C ALA A 557 15.94 21.74 21.05
N THR A 558 16.89 22.67 21.00
CA THR A 558 17.95 22.86 22.01
C THR A 558 17.74 24.14 22.86
N GLY A 559 16.66 24.87 22.62
CA GLY A 559 16.41 26.18 23.27
C GLY A 559 15.66 26.11 24.60
N GLY A 560 15.27 24.90 25.05
CA GLY A 560 14.58 24.72 26.31
C GLY A 560 15.52 24.56 27.49
N SER A 561 15.07 24.98 28.68
CA SER A 561 15.80 24.82 29.93
C SER A 561 15.94 23.35 30.37
N THR A 562 15.03 22.48 29.94
CA THR A 562 15.01 21.05 30.25
C THR A 562 15.20 20.25 28.97
N LEU A 563 16.36 19.66 28.78
CA LEU A 563 16.63 18.72 27.70
C LEU A 563 15.95 17.39 27.99
N LEU A 564 15.17 16.88 27.02
CA LEU A 564 14.55 15.58 27.11
C LEU A 564 15.47 14.51 26.48
N PRO A 565 15.28 13.21 26.77
CA PRO A 565 16.07 12.16 26.18
C PRO A 565 16.03 12.22 24.64
N ASN A 566 17.20 12.27 24.03
CA ASN A 566 17.36 12.18 22.58
C ASN A 566 17.29 10.71 22.15
N SER A 567 16.91 10.49 20.90
CA SER A 567 16.93 9.16 20.29
C SER A 567 17.93 9.10 19.15
N ASP A 568 18.74 8.03 19.10
CA ASP A 568 19.56 7.62 17.95
C ASP A 568 19.27 6.16 17.66
N GLY A 569 18.32 5.90 16.77
CA GLY A 569 17.86 4.57 16.40
C GLY A 569 18.48 4.14 15.07
N ARG A 570 19.06 2.92 15.04
CA ARG A 570 19.65 2.35 13.83
C ARG A 570 19.13 0.93 13.63
N SER A 571 18.80 0.61 12.40
CA SER A 571 18.25 -0.70 12.06
C SER A 571 18.77 -1.15 10.70
N GLU A 572 19.24 -2.39 10.65
CA GLU A 572 19.65 -3.04 9.40
C GLU A 572 19.07 -4.46 9.33
N ARG A 573 18.48 -4.82 8.20
CA ARG A 573 17.85 -6.12 8.01
C ARG A 573 18.06 -6.61 6.58
N THR A 574 18.31 -7.92 6.44
CA THR A 574 18.39 -8.60 5.13
C THR A 574 17.41 -9.76 5.09
N ILE A 575 16.71 -9.90 3.96
CA ILE A 575 15.84 -11.06 3.67
C ILE A 575 16.29 -11.63 2.34
N ARG A 576 16.50 -12.94 2.27
CA ARG A 576 16.86 -13.66 1.05
C ARG A 576 15.88 -14.77 0.78
N GLY A 577 15.56 -15.02 -0.47
CA GLY A 577 14.64 -16.08 -0.84
C GLY A 577 14.97 -16.73 -2.16
N PHE A 578 14.71 -18.04 -2.23
CA PHE A 578 14.74 -18.82 -3.45
C PHE A 578 13.37 -19.40 -3.69
N PHE A 579 12.90 -19.36 -4.94
CA PHE A 579 11.66 -20.01 -5.30
C PHE A 579 11.81 -20.85 -6.56
N LEU A 580 11.03 -21.90 -6.62
CA LEU A 580 10.81 -22.71 -7.80
C LEU A 580 9.32 -22.79 -8.07
N GLN A 581 8.91 -22.51 -9.31
CA GLN A 581 7.53 -22.60 -9.73
C GLN A 581 7.42 -23.36 -11.04
N GLN A 582 6.46 -24.26 -11.11
CA GLN A 582 6.12 -25.03 -12.28
C GLN A 582 4.68 -24.76 -12.69
N ASN A 583 4.46 -24.30 -13.91
CA ASN A 583 3.15 -24.09 -14.49
C ASN A 583 2.92 -25.08 -15.63
N PHE A 584 1.80 -25.77 -15.58
CA PHE A 584 1.33 -26.65 -16.65
C PHE A 584 0.07 -26.06 -17.27
N LYS A 585 0.01 -26.09 -18.60
CA LYS A 585 -1.13 -25.69 -19.40
C LYS A 585 -1.53 -26.80 -20.32
N PHE A 586 -2.74 -27.33 -20.14
CA PHE A 586 -3.31 -28.39 -20.96
C PHE A 586 -4.48 -27.86 -21.78
N ASN A 587 -4.40 -27.99 -23.11
CA ASN A 587 -5.44 -27.62 -24.10
C ASN A 587 -6.00 -26.21 -23.97
N ASN A 588 -5.32 -25.25 -23.33
CA ASN A 588 -5.88 -23.95 -22.94
C ASN A 588 -7.12 -24.05 -22.00
N GLN A 589 -7.40 -25.18 -21.43
CA GLN A 589 -8.55 -25.48 -20.59
C GLN A 589 -8.17 -25.66 -19.14
N LEU A 590 -7.13 -26.45 -18.87
CA LEU A 590 -6.66 -26.74 -17.52
C LEU A 590 -5.29 -26.11 -17.29
N PHE A 591 -5.18 -25.37 -16.22
CA PHE A 591 -3.93 -24.76 -15.78
C PHE A 591 -3.64 -25.18 -14.34
N VAL A 592 -2.41 -25.63 -14.08
CA VAL A 592 -1.99 -26.05 -12.74
C VAL A 592 -0.64 -25.40 -12.45
N THR A 593 -0.53 -24.79 -11.27
CA THR A 593 0.70 -24.19 -10.77
C THR A 593 1.08 -24.85 -9.47
N VAL A 594 2.33 -25.29 -9.36
CA VAL A 594 2.94 -25.74 -8.11
C VAL A 594 4.19 -24.91 -7.87
N ALA A 595 4.34 -24.37 -6.68
CA ALA A 595 5.50 -23.57 -6.32
C ALA A 595 5.93 -23.82 -4.87
N GLY A 596 7.19 -23.57 -4.60
CA GLY A 596 7.74 -23.52 -3.26
C GLY A 596 8.77 -22.41 -3.15
N ARG A 597 8.78 -21.74 -1.99
CA ARG A 597 9.75 -20.70 -1.68
C ARG A 597 10.40 -20.97 -0.33
N ILE A 598 11.69 -20.71 -0.24
CA ILE A 598 12.44 -20.74 1.02
C ILE A 598 12.98 -19.33 1.26
N ASP A 599 12.61 -18.75 2.39
CA ASP A 599 13.11 -17.44 2.83
C ASP A 599 14.00 -17.57 4.05
N GLY A 600 15.05 -16.74 4.08
CA GLY A 600 15.90 -16.54 5.24
C GLY A 600 15.98 -15.07 5.62
N SER A 601 15.98 -14.76 6.93
CA SER A 601 16.12 -13.39 7.40
C SER A 601 17.14 -13.24 8.51
N SER A 602 17.86 -12.10 8.50
CA SER A 602 18.83 -11.75 9.53
C SER A 602 18.24 -11.50 10.92
N VAL A 603 16.91 -11.31 11.01
CA VAL A 603 16.22 -11.06 12.29
C VAL A 603 16.12 -12.32 13.16
N PHE A 604 16.31 -13.52 12.58
CA PHE A 604 16.23 -14.78 13.30
C PHE A 604 17.61 -15.35 13.66
N ASP A 605 17.63 -16.20 14.65
CA ASP A 605 18.81 -17.01 14.96
C ASP A 605 19.19 -17.94 13.79
N LYS A 606 20.46 -18.34 13.72
CA LYS A 606 20.99 -19.19 12.64
C LYS A 606 20.20 -20.49 12.47
N ASN A 607 19.73 -21.08 13.57
CA ASN A 607 19.02 -22.36 13.59
C ASN A 607 17.55 -22.24 13.14
N ASN A 608 16.96 -21.06 13.25
CA ASN A 608 15.55 -20.78 12.92
C ASN A 608 15.39 -19.77 11.77
N ARG A 609 16.37 -19.72 10.86
CA ARG A 609 16.44 -18.66 9.84
C ARG A 609 15.64 -18.95 8.59
N ASN A 610 15.53 -20.21 8.18
CA ASN A 610 14.97 -20.61 6.89
C ASN A 610 13.57 -21.20 7.03
N PHE A 611 12.62 -20.65 6.26
CA PHE A 611 11.21 -21.04 6.28
C PHE A 611 10.72 -21.38 4.88
N PHE A 612 10.02 -22.50 4.76
CA PHE A 612 9.47 -22.98 3.51
C PHE A 612 7.97 -22.61 3.38
N TYR A 613 7.58 -22.08 2.23
CA TYR A 613 6.23 -21.67 1.88
C TYR A 613 5.77 -22.36 0.59
N PRO A 614 4.87 -23.35 0.68
CA PRO A 614 4.31 -24.04 -0.48
C PRO A 614 3.15 -23.26 -1.10
N LYS A 615 2.94 -23.51 -2.41
CA LYS A 615 1.78 -23.02 -3.15
C LYS A 615 1.34 -24.07 -4.16
N VAL A 616 0.02 -24.28 -4.24
CA VAL A 616 -0.63 -25.05 -5.30
C VAL A 616 -1.85 -24.27 -5.76
N SER A 617 -2.03 -24.13 -7.07
CA SER A 617 -3.25 -23.54 -7.58
C SER A 617 -3.60 -24.15 -8.94
N GLY A 618 -4.90 -24.14 -9.26
CA GLY A 618 -5.36 -24.62 -10.56
C GLY A 618 -6.65 -23.92 -10.96
N ASN A 619 -6.91 -23.93 -12.26
CA ASN A 619 -8.19 -23.52 -12.80
C ASN A 619 -8.57 -24.36 -14.01
N TYR A 620 -9.87 -24.47 -14.21
CA TYR A 620 -10.47 -25.15 -15.33
C TYR A 620 -11.47 -24.21 -16.03
N ILE A 621 -11.28 -24.04 -17.34
CA ILE A 621 -12.12 -23.16 -18.16
C ILE A 621 -13.11 -24.03 -18.92
N LEU A 622 -14.31 -24.22 -18.34
CA LEU A 622 -15.36 -25.03 -18.91
C LEU A 622 -15.77 -24.55 -20.30
N SER A 623 -15.89 -23.24 -20.49
CA SER A 623 -16.31 -22.64 -21.76
C SER A 623 -15.37 -22.94 -22.94
N GLU A 624 -14.13 -23.39 -22.67
CA GLU A 624 -13.19 -23.80 -23.72
C GLU A 624 -13.27 -25.29 -24.09
N THR A 625 -14.11 -26.06 -23.39
CA THR A 625 -14.30 -27.49 -23.69
C THR A 625 -15.20 -27.69 -24.89
N GLU A 626 -14.94 -28.75 -25.66
CA GLU A 626 -15.72 -29.08 -26.87
C GLU A 626 -17.20 -29.38 -26.57
N PHE A 627 -17.49 -30.06 -25.42
CA PHE A 627 -18.86 -30.33 -25.03
C PHE A 627 -19.61 -29.04 -24.69
N PHE A 628 -18.96 -28.06 -24.05
CA PHE A 628 -19.58 -26.80 -23.70
C PHE A 628 -19.83 -25.96 -24.96
N LYS A 629 -18.84 -25.88 -25.88
CA LYS A 629 -18.98 -25.17 -27.15
C LYS A 629 -20.13 -25.69 -28.04
N LYS A 630 -20.46 -26.96 -27.89
CA LYS A 630 -21.60 -27.58 -28.58
C LYS A 630 -22.92 -27.45 -27.84
N SER A 631 -22.93 -26.98 -26.61
CA SER A 631 -24.15 -26.79 -25.80
C SER A 631 -24.87 -25.49 -26.15
N ALA A 632 -26.17 -25.45 -25.89
CA ALA A 632 -26.99 -24.22 -26.02
C ALA A 632 -26.49 -23.08 -25.13
N LEU A 633 -25.80 -23.42 -24.03
CA LEU A 633 -25.21 -22.45 -23.10
C LEU A 633 -24.10 -21.61 -23.74
N ALA A 634 -23.38 -22.11 -24.75
CA ALA A 634 -22.31 -21.41 -25.43
C ALA A 634 -22.77 -20.12 -26.13
N ASN A 635 -24.04 -20.00 -26.45
CA ASN A 635 -24.62 -18.80 -27.05
C ASN A 635 -24.79 -17.65 -26.04
N THR A 636 -24.82 -17.93 -24.75
CA THR A 636 -25.08 -16.95 -23.68
C THR A 636 -23.88 -16.79 -22.76
N VAL A 637 -23.14 -17.88 -22.53
CA VAL A 637 -21.99 -17.90 -21.59
C VAL A 637 -20.70 -17.81 -22.38
N ASP A 638 -20.04 -16.67 -22.32
CA ASP A 638 -18.77 -16.41 -23.02
C ASP A 638 -17.59 -17.03 -22.28
N VAL A 639 -17.63 -16.99 -20.94
CA VAL A 639 -16.60 -17.53 -20.06
C VAL A 639 -17.24 -18.23 -18.87
N PHE A 640 -16.75 -19.43 -18.58
CA PHE A 640 -17.02 -20.13 -17.33
C PHE A 640 -15.74 -20.78 -16.84
N LYS A 641 -15.13 -20.16 -15.83
CA LYS A 641 -13.87 -20.58 -15.23
C LYS A 641 -14.09 -20.90 -13.75
N ILE A 642 -13.59 -22.04 -13.30
CA ILE A 642 -13.54 -22.46 -11.90
C ILE A 642 -12.08 -22.47 -11.48
N ARG A 643 -11.77 -22.03 -10.26
CA ARG A 643 -10.41 -21.96 -9.75
C ARG A 643 -10.34 -22.33 -8.28
N ALA A 644 -9.18 -22.87 -7.90
CA ALA A 644 -8.83 -23.16 -6.52
C ALA A 644 -7.34 -22.90 -6.29
N ALA A 645 -7.01 -22.40 -5.12
CA ALA A 645 -5.63 -22.13 -4.73
C ALA A 645 -5.43 -22.38 -3.24
N TYR A 646 -4.28 -22.95 -2.90
CA TYR A 646 -3.75 -23.02 -1.55
C TYR A 646 -2.35 -22.43 -1.54
N GLY A 647 -2.05 -21.63 -0.53
CA GLY A 647 -0.71 -21.06 -0.38
C GLY A 647 -0.41 -20.67 1.06
N GLU A 648 0.88 -20.59 1.33
CA GLU A 648 1.38 -20.13 2.61
C GLU A 648 2.33 -18.95 2.42
N SER A 649 2.38 -18.06 3.43
CA SER A 649 3.30 -16.92 3.48
C SER A 649 3.68 -16.61 4.93
N GLY A 650 4.77 -15.89 5.12
CA GLY A 650 5.22 -15.47 6.44
C GLY A 650 4.97 -13.99 6.72
N ASN A 651 5.11 -13.59 7.99
CA ASN A 651 5.15 -12.20 8.41
C ASN A 651 6.31 -11.96 9.37
N LEU A 652 7.13 -10.96 9.02
CA LEU A 652 8.30 -10.53 9.79
C LEU A 652 8.11 -9.14 10.41
N THR A 653 7.01 -8.45 10.13
CA THR A 653 6.85 -7.02 10.45
C THR A 653 6.76 -6.73 11.94
N GLY A 654 6.43 -7.72 12.76
CA GLY A 654 6.39 -7.60 14.22
C GLY A 654 7.72 -7.87 14.92
N ILE A 655 8.82 -8.08 14.17
CA ILE A 655 10.13 -8.40 14.73
C ILE A 655 11.13 -7.35 14.29
N GLY A 656 11.78 -6.70 15.25
CA GLY A 656 12.84 -5.73 15.00
C GLY A 656 14.14 -6.39 14.53
N ALA A 657 15.01 -5.60 13.93
CA ALA A 657 16.26 -6.10 13.32
C ALA A 657 17.19 -6.81 14.33
N TYR A 658 17.14 -6.39 15.57
CA TYR A 658 18.04 -6.86 16.64
C TYR A 658 17.32 -7.53 17.82
N ASP A 659 16.01 -7.73 17.71
CA ASP A 659 15.17 -8.28 18.79
C ASP A 659 15.63 -9.67 19.29
N ARG A 660 16.28 -10.44 18.42
CA ARG A 660 16.89 -11.72 18.81
C ARG A 660 17.99 -11.62 19.87
N PHE A 661 18.49 -10.40 20.10
CA PHE A 661 19.47 -10.13 21.13
C PHE A 661 18.79 -9.50 22.34
N ASN A 662 18.91 -10.15 23.49
CA ASN A 662 18.49 -9.54 24.74
C ASN A 662 19.59 -8.58 25.21
N ILE A 663 19.36 -7.28 24.99
CA ILE A 663 20.31 -6.23 25.33
C ILE A 663 19.90 -5.55 26.63
N TYR A 664 20.89 -5.10 27.42
CA TYR A 664 20.63 -4.25 28.57
C TYR A 664 20.37 -2.81 28.12
N ASN A 665 19.49 -2.13 28.84
CA ASN A 665 19.26 -0.70 28.65
C ASN A 665 20.38 0.09 29.37
N ILE A 666 20.89 1.11 28.71
CA ILE A 666 21.80 2.08 29.34
C ILE A 666 20.96 3.02 30.20
N SER A 667 21.33 3.16 31.46
CA SER A 667 20.66 4.06 32.41
C SER A 667 21.69 4.83 33.21
N PRO A 668 21.55 6.14 33.40
CA PRO A 668 22.44 6.89 34.29
C PRO A 668 22.12 6.55 35.75
N PHE A 669 23.14 6.25 36.54
CA PHE A 669 23.05 6.06 37.96
C PHE A 669 24.14 6.88 38.66
N LEU A 670 23.74 7.82 39.49
CA LEU A 670 24.63 8.75 40.21
C LEU A 670 25.68 9.41 39.29
N GLY A 671 25.27 9.86 38.10
CA GLY A 671 26.15 10.52 37.14
C GLY A 671 27.10 9.56 36.38
N ARG A 672 26.97 8.24 36.55
CA ARG A 672 27.73 7.21 35.84
C ARG A 672 26.83 6.37 34.95
N THR A 673 27.36 5.82 33.87
CA THR A 673 26.67 4.88 33.02
C THR A 673 26.45 3.57 33.78
N SER A 674 25.23 3.10 33.85
CA SER A 674 24.86 1.80 34.37
C SER A 674 24.02 1.02 33.35
N LEU A 675 23.81 -0.27 33.60
CA LEU A 675 23.01 -1.15 32.78
C LEU A 675 21.81 -1.65 33.58
N THR A 676 20.64 -1.61 32.98
CA THR A 676 19.41 -2.16 33.55
C THR A 676 18.86 -3.26 32.65
N SER A 677 18.30 -4.31 33.25
CA SER A 677 17.55 -5.31 32.49
C SER A 677 16.31 -4.70 31.86
N PRO A 678 15.98 -5.04 30.61
CA PRO A 678 14.70 -4.65 30.04
C PRO A 678 13.56 -5.34 30.81
N SER A 679 12.37 -4.72 30.77
CA SER A 679 11.16 -5.27 31.41
C SER A 679 10.59 -6.48 30.67
N ALA A 680 10.97 -6.68 29.42
CA ALA A 680 10.54 -7.79 28.60
C ALA A 680 11.72 -8.40 27.84
N THR A 681 11.70 -9.71 27.68
CA THR A 681 12.62 -10.45 26.82
C THR A 681 11.92 -10.89 25.54
N ILE A 682 12.71 -11.22 24.54
CA ILE A 682 12.22 -11.86 23.32
C ILE A 682 12.78 -13.30 23.30
N SER A 683 11.91 -14.26 22.96
CA SER A 683 12.31 -15.67 22.89
C SER A 683 13.38 -15.88 21.81
N SER A 684 14.41 -16.65 22.09
CA SER A 684 15.48 -16.97 21.14
C SER A 684 15.00 -17.86 19.98
N ASP A 685 13.88 -18.55 20.15
CA ASP A 685 13.27 -19.45 19.17
C ASP A 685 12.15 -18.80 18.35
N LEU A 686 12.16 -17.48 18.25
CA LEU A 686 11.21 -16.73 17.43
C LEU A 686 11.15 -17.24 15.99
N LYS A 687 9.93 -17.24 15.47
CA LYS A 687 9.58 -17.63 14.09
C LYS A 687 8.75 -16.53 13.44
N PRO A 688 8.71 -16.46 12.09
CA PRO A 688 7.70 -15.66 11.40
C PRO A 688 6.30 -16.15 11.76
N GLU A 689 5.38 -15.25 11.90
CA GLU A 689 3.96 -15.60 11.86
C GLU A 689 3.66 -16.28 10.53
N ARG A 690 2.85 -17.34 10.53
CA ARG A 690 2.60 -18.18 9.35
C ARG A 690 1.14 -18.12 8.94
N GLN A 691 0.88 -17.62 7.76
CA GLN A 691 -0.44 -17.60 7.15
C GLN A 691 -0.62 -18.78 6.19
N LYS A 692 -1.77 -19.46 6.30
CA LYS A 692 -2.24 -20.50 5.38
C LYS A 692 -3.59 -20.09 4.86
N GLU A 693 -3.80 -20.20 3.54
CA GLU A 693 -5.05 -19.78 2.92
C GLU A 693 -5.49 -20.75 1.83
N LEU A 694 -6.77 -21.13 1.88
CA LEU A 694 -7.48 -21.79 0.82
C LEU A 694 -8.44 -20.79 0.17
N GLU A 695 -8.39 -20.68 -1.14
CA GLU A 695 -9.29 -19.89 -1.97
C GLU A 695 -9.97 -20.75 -3.00
N ILE A 696 -11.29 -20.59 -3.18
CA ILE A 696 -12.10 -21.22 -4.25
C ILE A 696 -12.91 -20.13 -4.90
N GLY A 697 -12.97 -20.11 -6.23
CA GLY A 697 -13.68 -19.05 -6.94
C GLY A 697 -14.16 -19.46 -8.33
N THR A 698 -14.97 -18.60 -8.89
CA THR A 698 -15.45 -18.71 -10.27
C THR A 698 -15.49 -17.34 -10.94
N ASP A 699 -15.22 -17.34 -12.24
CA ASP A 699 -15.36 -16.18 -13.12
C ASP A 699 -16.31 -16.55 -14.25
N ILE A 700 -17.42 -15.82 -14.38
CA ILE A 700 -18.46 -16.04 -15.38
C ILE A 700 -18.66 -14.77 -16.18
N ALA A 701 -18.71 -14.89 -17.50
CA ALA A 701 -19.08 -13.81 -18.40
C ALA A 701 -20.19 -14.23 -19.33
N LEU A 702 -21.17 -13.35 -19.52
CA LEU A 702 -22.42 -13.60 -20.23
C LEU A 702 -22.70 -12.51 -21.27
N LEU A 703 -23.53 -12.86 -22.27
CA LEU A 703 -24.15 -11.93 -23.22
C LEU A 703 -23.12 -11.08 -23.99
N GLY A 704 -22.10 -11.73 -24.55
CA GLY A 704 -21.01 -11.04 -25.25
C GLY A 704 -20.16 -10.18 -24.28
N ASN A 705 -19.92 -10.70 -23.07
CA ASN A 705 -19.19 -10.04 -21.98
C ASN A 705 -19.86 -8.78 -21.40
N ARG A 706 -21.18 -8.61 -21.63
CA ARG A 706 -21.92 -7.48 -21.07
C ARG A 706 -22.22 -7.63 -19.58
N LEU A 707 -22.26 -8.86 -19.09
CA LEU A 707 -22.44 -9.15 -17.67
C LEU A 707 -21.33 -10.07 -17.21
N GLN A 708 -20.57 -9.63 -16.20
CA GLN A 708 -19.47 -10.38 -15.63
C GLN A 708 -19.70 -10.57 -14.14
N PHE A 709 -19.43 -11.75 -13.68
CA PHE A 709 -19.59 -12.15 -12.28
C PHE A 709 -18.32 -12.86 -11.81
N THR A 710 -17.72 -12.38 -10.73
CA THR A 710 -16.61 -13.02 -10.03
C THR A 710 -17.04 -13.32 -8.61
N PHE A 711 -16.83 -14.54 -8.18
CA PHE A 711 -17.07 -14.99 -6.81
C PHE A 711 -15.81 -15.65 -6.26
N ASN A 712 -15.46 -15.31 -4.99
CA ASN A 712 -14.40 -15.94 -4.24
C ASN A 712 -14.90 -16.30 -2.84
N TYR A 713 -14.55 -17.48 -2.38
CA TYR A 713 -14.58 -17.87 -0.98
C TYR A 713 -13.16 -18.11 -0.51
N TYR A 714 -12.82 -17.63 0.68
CA TYR A 714 -11.52 -17.85 1.29
C TYR A 714 -11.63 -18.27 2.75
N ASN A 715 -10.63 -19.07 3.17
CA ASN A 715 -10.41 -19.46 4.55
C ASN A 715 -8.92 -19.27 4.87
N LYS A 716 -8.62 -18.23 5.64
CA LYS A 716 -7.28 -17.82 6.04
C LYS A 716 -7.08 -18.13 7.51
N LYS A 717 -5.99 -18.83 7.87
CA LYS A 717 -5.56 -19.07 9.24
C LYS A 717 -4.14 -18.55 9.43
N VAL A 718 -3.92 -17.77 10.47
CA VAL A 718 -2.58 -17.32 10.88
C VAL A 718 -2.23 -18.01 12.17
N THR A 719 -1.08 -18.65 12.20
CA THR A 719 -0.50 -19.35 13.36
C THR A 719 0.83 -18.72 13.74
N ASP A 720 1.35 -19.12 14.88
CA ASP A 720 2.61 -18.59 15.39
C ASP A 720 2.58 -17.05 15.53
N LEU A 721 1.41 -16.49 15.87
CA LEU A 721 1.29 -15.05 16.11
C LEU A 721 2.21 -14.63 17.24
N LEU A 722 2.87 -13.51 17.06
CA LEU A 722 3.68 -12.85 18.07
C LEU A 722 2.77 -12.21 19.11
N VAL A 723 2.83 -12.72 20.31
CA VAL A 723 2.06 -12.21 21.46
C VAL A 723 3.04 -11.62 22.46
N PRO A 724 2.97 -10.28 22.67
CA PRO A 724 3.81 -9.60 23.66
C PRO A 724 3.28 -9.80 25.07
N ASN A 725 4.10 -9.46 26.06
CA ASN A 725 3.74 -9.41 27.48
C ASN A 725 3.23 -10.73 28.05
N ILE A 726 3.64 -11.86 27.51
CA ILE A 726 3.40 -13.15 28.13
C ILE A 726 4.21 -13.22 29.46
N THR A 727 3.54 -13.49 30.56
CA THR A 727 4.19 -13.63 31.84
C THR A 727 5.28 -14.72 31.78
N ASN A 728 6.43 -14.37 32.29
CA ASN A 728 7.58 -15.27 32.32
C ASN A 728 7.89 -15.76 33.75
N ALA A 729 8.65 -16.84 33.90
CA ALA A 729 9.05 -17.29 35.21
C ALA A 729 9.96 -16.27 35.90
N PRO A 730 9.75 -15.92 37.17
CA PRO A 730 10.59 -14.93 37.89
C PRO A 730 12.09 -15.25 37.84
N SER A 731 12.44 -16.54 37.82
CA SER A 731 13.82 -17.03 37.69
C SER A 731 14.51 -16.65 36.37
N SER A 732 13.77 -16.20 35.35
CA SER A 732 14.33 -15.76 34.09
C SER A 732 14.99 -14.37 34.15
N GLY A 733 14.71 -13.61 35.21
CA GLY A 733 15.13 -12.21 35.33
C GLY A 733 14.32 -11.21 34.46
N PHE A 734 13.30 -11.70 33.75
CA PHE A 734 12.43 -10.90 32.89
C PHE A 734 10.96 -11.14 33.26
N PRO A 735 10.19 -10.09 33.64
CA PRO A 735 8.78 -10.27 34.01
C PRO A 735 7.92 -10.80 32.88
N THR A 736 8.19 -10.40 31.64
CA THR A 736 7.41 -10.80 30.46
C THR A 736 8.29 -11.22 29.30
N ALA A 737 7.69 -11.91 28.33
CA ALA A 737 8.32 -12.29 27.08
C ALA A 737 7.38 -12.17 25.89
N THR A 738 7.93 -11.84 24.71
CA THR A 738 7.23 -12.00 23.44
C THR A 738 7.46 -13.40 22.89
N LYS A 739 6.38 -14.12 22.55
CA LYS A 739 6.41 -15.54 22.10
C LYS A 739 5.48 -15.76 20.90
N ASN A 740 5.79 -16.77 20.10
CA ASN A 740 4.93 -17.27 19.02
C ASN A 740 3.90 -18.26 19.55
N VAL A 741 2.79 -17.81 20.09
CA VAL A 741 1.78 -18.68 20.73
C VAL A 741 0.35 -18.44 20.24
N GLY A 742 0.10 -17.38 19.51
CA GLY A 742 -1.23 -16.99 19.08
C GLY A 742 -1.67 -17.61 17.76
N SER A 743 -2.97 -17.59 17.54
CA SER A 743 -3.57 -17.90 16.24
C SER A 743 -4.87 -17.13 16.03
N LEU A 744 -5.13 -16.76 14.79
CA LEU A 744 -6.38 -16.13 14.34
C LEU A 744 -6.85 -16.72 13.01
N SER A 745 -8.13 -16.56 12.71
CA SER A 745 -8.71 -16.96 11.43
C SER A 745 -9.53 -15.82 10.81
N ASN A 746 -9.56 -15.83 9.48
CA ASN A 746 -10.43 -14.99 8.67
C ASN A 746 -11.12 -15.86 7.63
N LYS A 747 -12.45 -15.79 7.57
CA LYS A 747 -13.27 -16.52 6.60
C LYS A 747 -14.22 -15.53 5.94
N GLY A 748 -14.34 -15.63 4.64
CA GLY A 748 -15.21 -14.69 3.95
C GLY A 748 -15.45 -15.02 2.50
N PHE A 749 -16.25 -14.18 1.89
CA PHE A 749 -16.50 -14.23 0.46
C PHE A 749 -16.47 -12.83 -0.16
N GLU A 750 -16.11 -12.80 -1.42
CA GLU A 750 -15.97 -11.61 -2.25
C GLU A 750 -16.80 -11.81 -3.51
N ILE A 751 -17.60 -10.81 -3.87
CA ILE A 751 -18.41 -10.81 -5.09
C ILE A 751 -18.11 -9.53 -5.85
N MET A 752 -17.90 -9.64 -7.14
CA MET A 752 -17.82 -8.50 -8.05
C MET A 752 -18.73 -8.75 -9.25
N VAL A 753 -19.52 -7.75 -9.57
CA VAL A 753 -20.41 -7.76 -10.74
C VAL A 753 -20.11 -6.54 -11.59
N THR A 754 -19.83 -6.75 -12.87
CA THR A 754 -19.70 -5.67 -13.85
C THR A 754 -20.75 -5.86 -14.92
N ALA A 755 -21.57 -4.85 -15.13
CA ALA A 755 -22.60 -4.83 -16.17
C ALA A 755 -22.35 -3.67 -17.14
N VAL A 756 -22.53 -3.93 -18.44
CA VAL A 756 -22.47 -2.94 -19.50
C VAL A 756 -23.85 -2.88 -20.19
N PRO A 757 -24.85 -2.23 -19.54
CA PRO A 757 -26.22 -2.18 -20.07
C PRO A 757 -26.29 -1.58 -21.45
N ILE A 758 -25.54 -0.50 -21.68
CA ILE A 758 -25.53 0.22 -22.93
C ILE A 758 -24.10 0.24 -23.48
N LYS A 759 -23.94 -0.24 -24.70
CA LYS A 759 -22.69 -0.15 -25.46
C LYS A 759 -23.01 0.06 -26.92
N ASN A 760 -22.73 1.26 -27.40
CA ASN A 760 -22.86 1.62 -28.82
C ASN A 760 -21.62 2.40 -29.28
N LYS A 761 -21.60 2.87 -30.52
CA LYS A 761 -20.47 3.55 -31.13
C LYS A 761 -20.04 4.83 -30.38
N ASN A 762 -21.01 5.54 -29.78
CA ASN A 762 -20.79 6.87 -29.19
C ASN A 762 -20.92 6.89 -27.66
N PHE A 763 -21.50 5.83 -27.08
CA PHE A 763 -21.81 5.80 -25.65
C PHE A 763 -21.63 4.40 -25.07
N THR A 764 -20.88 4.30 -23.98
CA THR A 764 -20.74 3.08 -23.18
C THR A 764 -21.06 3.41 -21.74
N TRP A 765 -21.98 2.65 -21.15
CA TRP A 765 -22.28 2.73 -19.72
C TRP A 765 -21.90 1.44 -19.05
N GLU A 766 -20.94 1.53 -18.12
CA GLU A 766 -20.45 0.41 -17.32
C GLU A 766 -20.78 0.67 -15.84
N ILE A 767 -21.32 -0.34 -15.18
CA ILE A 767 -21.60 -0.33 -13.76
C ILE A 767 -20.84 -1.49 -13.13
N THR A 768 -20.00 -1.18 -12.15
CA THR A 768 -19.31 -2.20 -11.36
C THR A 768 -19.71 -2.06 -9.90
N GLY A 769 -20.16 -3.16 -9.31
CA GLY A 769 -20.43 -3.29 -7.88
C GLY A 769 -19.59 -4.40 -7.28
N ASN A 770 -19.13 -4.21 -6.06
CA ASN A 770 -18.50 -5.27 -5.29
C ASN A 770 -19.11 -5.37 -3.90
N PHE A 771 -19.11 -6.58 -3.39
CA PHE A 771 -19.57 -6.91 -2.04
C PHE A 771 -18.58 -7.90 -1.42
N ASN A 772 -18.21 -7.65 -0.17
CA ASN A 772 -17.39 -8.57 0.59
C ASN A 772 -17.88 -8.69 2.03
N LYS A 773 -17.75 -9.88 2.58
CA LYS A 773 -17.97 -10.15 4.00
C LYS A 773 -16.78 -10.92 4.54
N ASN A 774 -16.15 -10.41 5.58
CA ASN A 774 -15.11 -11.09 6.34
C ASN A 774 -15.58 -11.31 7.78
N LYS A 775 -15.30 -12.48 8.31
CA LYS A 775 -15.43 -12.79 9.74
C LYS A 775 -14.05 -13.17 10.25
N ASN A 776 -13.51 -12.35 11.12
CA ASN A 776 -12.27 -12.69 11.80
C ASN A 776 -12.57 -13.34 13.16
N ARG A 777 -11.61 -14.03 13.73
CA ARG A 777 -11.70 -14.63 15.06
C ARG A 777 -10.32 -14.86 15.61
N ILE A 778 -10.12 -14.47 16.85
CA ILE A 778 -8.97 -14.87 17.65
C ILE A 778 -9.22 -16.31 18.14
N GLU A 779 -8.39 -17.23 17.71
CA GLU A 779 -8.54 -18.65 18.07
C GLU A 779 -7.79 -18.96 19.38
N ASN A 780 -6.58 -18.38 19.54
CA ASN A 780 -5.74 -18.55 20.72
C ASN A 780 -4.81 -17.34 20.89
N LEU A 781 -4.48 -17.00 22.14
CA LEU A 781 -3.49 -15.96 22.50
C LEU A 781 -2.37 -16.50 23.39
N GLY A 782 -2.46 -17.74 23.87
CA GLY A 782 -1.56 -18.27 24.90
C GLY A 782 -1.78 -17.68 26.29
N VAL A 783 -2.69 -16.69 26.39
CA VAL A 783 -3.16 -16.03 27.62
C VAL A 783 -4.67 -15.82 27.52
N PRO A 784 -5.38 -15.65 28.66
CA PRO A 784 -6.83 -15.48 28.64
C PRO A 784 -7.29 -14.25 27.87
N PHE A 785 -6.56 -13.16 27.97
CA PHE A 785 -6.82 -11.92 27.22
C PHE A 785 -5.58 -11.04 27.19
N ILE A 786 -5.55 -10.09 26.26
CA ILE A 786 -4.56 -9.01 26.20
C ILE A 786 -5.34 -7.70 26.24
N SER A 787 -5.06 -6.85 27.24
CA SER A 787 -5.69 -5.54 27.34
C SER A 787 -4.78 -4.44 26.80
N PHE A 788 -5.39 -3.46 26.18
CA PHE A 788 -4.77 -2.22 25.74
C PHE A 788 -5.54 -1.07 26.37
N SER A 789 -4.86 -0.22 27.13
CA SER A 789 -5.46 1.00 27.66
C SER A 789 -5.07 2.19 26.80
N ALA A 790 -6.03 3.03 26.47
CA ALA A 790 -5.77 4.29 25.79
C ALA A 790 -5.64 5.42 26.82
N PRO A 791 -4.91 6.51 26.53
CA PRO A 791 -4.79 7.68 27.40
C PRO A 791 -6.15 8.30 27.81
N THR A 792 -7.17 8.09 27.01
CA THR A 792 -8.55 8.57 27.27
C THR A 792 -9.33 7.67 28.23
N GLY A 793 -8.70 6.62 28.80
CA GLY A 793 -9.34 5.68 29.71
C GLY A 793 -10.15 4.57 29.04
N ALA A 794 -10.22 4.52 27.71
CA ALA A 794 -10.82 3.40 27.01
C ALA A 794 -9.91 2.15 27.11
N VAL A 795 -10.50 1.02 27.43
CA VAL A 795 -9.79 -0.27 27.50
C VAL A 795 -10.30 -1.17 26.39
N PHE A 796 -9.40 -1.64 25.56
CA PHE A 796 -9.68 -2.66 24.56
C PHE A 796 -9.05 -3.98 24.98
N ALA A 797 -9.71 -5.08 24.71
CA ALA A 797 -9.18 -6.39 25.01
C ALA A 797 -9.27 -7.31 23.79
N LEU A 798 -8.20 -8.04 23.54
CA LEU A 798 -8.20 -9.20 22.66
C LEU A 798 -8.54 -10.42 23.50
N ILE A 799 -9.56 -11.17 23.09
CA ILE A 799 -10.08 -12.31 23.83
C ILE A 799 -10.27 -13.48 22.87
N PRO A 800 -9.75 -14.68 23.17
CA PRO A 800 -10.02 -15.86 22.37
C PRO A 800 -11.52 -16.12 22.17
N GLY A 801 -11.92 -16.44 20.97
CA GLY A 801 -13.34 -16.65 20.61
C GLY A 801 -14.05 -15.42 20.11
N TYR A 802 -13.46 -14.24 20.24
CA TYR A 802 -14.02 -12.96 19.74
C TYR A 802 -13.27 -12.45 18.51
N ASP A 803 -13.86 -11.46 17.86
CA ASP A 803 -13.25 -10.83 16.69
C ASP A 803 -12.06 -9.97 17.12
N ALA A 804 -10.97 -9.97 16.34
CA ALA A 804 -9.92 -9.00 16.51
C ALA A 804 -10.42 -7.63 16.03
N PRO A 805 -10.17 -6.54 16.77
CA PRO A 805 -10.57 -5.21 16.32
C PRO A 805 -9.86 -4.86 15.02
N VAL A 806 -10.60 -4.20 14.14
CA VAL A 806 -10.15 -3.84 12.78
C VAL A 806 -9.59 -2.42 12.78
#